data_1e9ac61f97e618f1be80265ebb98f924
#
_entry.id   1e9ac61f97e618f1be80265ebb98f924
#
_cell.length_a   1.000
_cell.length_b   1.000
_cell.length_c   1.000
_cell.angle_alpha   90.00
_cell.angle_beta   90.00
_cell.angle_gamma   90.00
#
_symmetry.space_group_name_H-M   'P 1'
#
loop_
_entity.id
_entity.type
_entity.pdbx_description
1 polymer ?
#
loop_
_entity_poly.entity_id
_entity_poly.type
_entity_poly.pdbx_seq_one_letter_code
_entity_poly.pdbx_strand_id
1 'polypeptide(L)'
;MYKLSLTSSVNDLPGVGKIRAEKLSKLGISTVKDLIFCFPRAFEKRGDVRSLSNFDTEQNCSFILTVATEVKQTTLKNRLVISKFRAFDESGSCEVIFFNSPFVKDVFHIGSDFRFYGKPTLKKSTIQLTNPKYEPFVNGIPLPDYVPIYPQTEGMTSKQLDKLIKSAINDVLPEIIDPIPDYIRIDNQLSSLNYAIQNAHFPQSDDALTRALQRLAFDEMLYFGIGIALSASSKKRGDGIRFSPCSLVPLTNLLPYELTSSQKNAINDIYKDTVIGNDGEISPMARIIVGDVGCGKTVCALAAIYLAVKSGYQAALMVPTEILANQHFEDAEKLLGQLGIKVGLLLGSTKQKDKANLKKELASGELDVIIGTHALLSDGVDFSNLGLVITDEQHRFGVLQRAKLKEKSQSAHMLVMSATPIPRTLALAMYGDLDVSRITDMPKGRQKVDTFLVNEGYRVRLNDFINKQVSLGGQVYVVCPSIESKEEETDEYVFDFIGEKAYKSSSLNLKNAVEHAEELKKSLPNLCVEVLHGKMKAAEKDEIMSRFISGETQVLVSTTVIEVGVNVPNAALMIVENADRFGLSQLHQLRGRVGRGTRKSYCVLVSDINSEKAQERLSIMKNTYDGYEIAEKDLLLRGPGDFFSSISNDNFRQSGGFNFKFASMCDDSELFKKAFSTAKLIIEKDPDFNLPEHKMLKDEIYNLLKTDASTIS
;
A
#
# COMPACT_ATOMS: atom_id res chain seq x y z
N MET A 1 -10.30 47.38 7.92
CA MET A 1 -9.90 46.09 7.32
C MET A 1 -10.91 45.06 7.78
N TYR A 2 -11.57 44.36 6.88
CA TYR A 2 -12.41 43.22 7.24
C TYR A 2 -11.48 42.15 7.80
N LYS A 3 -11.74 41.67 9.00
CA LYS A 3 -11.00 40.56 9.59
C LYS A 3 -11.36 39.30 8.81
N LEU A 4 -10.37 38.63 8.22
CA LEU A 4 -10.57 37.38 7.53
C LEU A 4 -11.02 36.32 8.54
N SER A 5 -11.94 35.44 8.13
CA SER A 5 -12.36 34.27 8.89
C SER A 5 -12.12 33.00 8.06
N LEU A 6 -12.14 31.84 8.70
CA LEU A 6 -11.98 30.55 8.01
C LEU A 6 -13.05 30.33 6.93
N THR A 7 -14.25 30.86 7.11
CA THR A 7 -15.38 30.74 6.16
C THR A 7 -15.37 31.80 5.06
N SER A 8 -14.49 32.82 5.13
CA SER A 8 -14.38 33.86 4.11
C SER A 8 -14.02 33.24 2.76
N SER A 9 -14.58 33.83 1.68
CA SER A 9 -14.19 33.43 0.32
C SER A 9 -12.74 33.80 0.04
N VAL A 10 -12.05 33.04 -0.79
CA VAL A 10 -10.70 33.39 -1.28
C VAL A 10 -10.70 34.70 -2.08
N ASN A 11 -11.86 35.16 -2.57
CA ASN A 11 -11.99 36.47 -3.23
C ASN A 11 -11.75 37.66 -2.28
N ASP A 12 -11.90 37.46 -0.98
CA ASP A 12 -11.72 38.49 0.05
C ASP A 12 -10.24 38.71 0.37
N LEU A 13 -9.36 37.83 -0.13
CA LEU A 13 -7.93 37.93 0.09
C LEU A 13 -7.30 39.03 -0.76
N PRO A 14 -6.38 39.84 -0.19
CA PRO A 14 -5.63 40.81 -0.93
C PRO A 14 -4.89 40.22 -2.12
N GLY A 15 -5.14 40.77 -3.32
CA GLY A 15 -4.50 40.32 -4.56
C GLY A 15 -5.15 39.11 -5.22
N VAL A 16 -6.29 38.62 -4.74
CA VAL A 16 -7.11 37.60 -5.40
C VAL A 16 -8.29 38.25 -6.11
N GLY A 17 -8.17 38.38 -7.44
CA GLY A 17 -9.30 38.78 -8.31
C GLY A 17 -9.98 37.51 -8.91
N LYS A 18 -11.07 37.71 -9.63
CA LYS A 18 -11.90 36.62 -10.23
C LYS A 18 -11.08 35.55 -10.95
N ILE A 19 -10.10 35.95 -11.77
CA ILE A 19 -9.25 35.03 -12.53
C ILE A 19 -8.38 34.14 -11.61
N ARG A 20 -7.87 34.68 -10.50
CA ARG A 20 -7.09 33.90 -9.54
C ARG A 20 -8.00 33.00 -8.72
N ALA A 21 -9.18 33.44 -8.35
CA ALA A 21 -10.16 32.62 -7.64
C ALA A 21 -10.61 31.40 -8.48
N GLU A 22 -10.83 31.59 -9.80
CA GLU A 22 -11.11 30.47 -10.71
C GLU A 22 -9.95 29.45 -10.79
N LYS A 23 -8.70 29.93 -10.72
CA LYS A 23 -7.53 29.04 -10.68
C LYS A 23 -7.40 28.31 -9.35
N LEU A 24 -7.71 28.96 -8.23
CA LEU A 24 -7.75 28.34 -6.90
C LEU A 24 -8.86 27.29 -6.84
N SER A 25 -10.02 27.54 -7.43
CA SER A 25 -11.11 26.55 -7.47
C SER A 25 -10.75 25.27 -8.23
N LYS A 26 -9.87 25.35 -9.26
CA LYS A 26 -9.31 24.15 -9.93
C LYS A 26 -8.43 23.31 -9.01
N LEU A 27 -7.89 23.87 -7.93
CA LEU A 27 -7.16 23.17 -6.87
C LEU A 27 -8.07 22.76 -5.70
N GLY A 28 -9.39 22.94 -5.82
CA GLY A 28 -10.35 22.67 -4.75
C GLY A 28 -10.35 23.73 -3.65
N ILE A 29 -9.77 24.93 -3.88
CA ILE A 29 -9.63 25.98 -2.89
C ILE A 29 -10.67 27.06 -3.18
N SER A 30 -11.72 27.15 -2.34
CA SER A 30 -12.81 28.11 -2.44
C SER A 30 -12.89 29.06 -1.24
N THR A 31 -12.50 28.58 -0.06
CA THR A 31 -12.51 29.32 1.20
C THR A 31 -11.10 29.53 1.74
N VAL A 32 -10.99 30.43 2.71
CA VAL A 32 -9.72 30.64 3.44
C VAL A 32 -9.33 29.36 4.22
N LYS A 33 -10.31 28.60 4.74
CA LYS A 33 -10.07 27.29 5.35
C LYS A 33 -9.37 26.37 4.35
N ASP A 34 -9.91 26.21 3.14
CA ASP A 34 -9.31 25.34 2.10
C ASP A 34 -7.88 25.76 1.77
N LEU A 35 -7.62 27.08 1.73
CA LEU A 35 -6.29 27.62 1.46
C LEU A 35 -5.28 27.25 2.58
N ILE A 36 -5.66 27.40 3.86
CA ILE A 36 -4.81 27.10 4.99
C ILE A 36 -4.59 25.58 5.15
N PHE A 37 -5.54 24.75 4.71
CA PHE A 37 -5.39 23.30 4.69
C PHE A 37 -4.77 22.74 3.38
N CYS A 38 -4.39 23.65 2.46
CA CYS A 38 -3.60 23.29 1.28
C CYS A 38 -2.10 23.26 1.62
N PHE A 39 -1.63 22.14 2.17
CA PHE A 39 -0.26 21.98 2.63
C PHE A 39 0.77 21.77 1.49
N PRO A 40 2.05 22.11 1.70
CA PRO A 40 3.12 21.83 0.76
C PRO A 40 3.26 20.33 0.48
N ARG A 41 3.69 20.00 -0.74
CA ARG A 41 4.06 18.61 -1.12
C ARG A 41 5.46 18.23 -0.64
N ALA A 42 6.36 19.23 -0.59
CA ALA A 42 7.76 19.07 -0.24
C ALA A 42 8.35 20.41 0.22
N PHE A 43 9.56 20.37 0.75
CA PHE A 43 10.32 21.54 1.11
C PHE A 43 11.69 21.55 0.44
N GLU A 44 12.12 22.72 -0.04
CA GLU A 44 13.52 22.93 -0.40
C GLU A 44 14.27 23.45 0.84
N LYS A 45 15.23 22.66 1.32
CA LYS A 45 16.09 23.07 2.43
C LYS A 45 17.18 24.00 1.90
N ARG A 46 17.13 25.28 2.25
CA ARG A 46 18.05 26.32 1.79
C ARG A 46 18.86 26.95 2.92
N GLY A 47 18.68 26.51 4.15
CA GLY A 47 19.34 27.09 5.32
C GLY A 47 20.82 26.71 5.47
N ASP A 48 21.25 25.59 4.85
CA ASP A 48 22.66 25.17 4.89
C ASP A 48 23.52 26.00 3.91
N VAL A 49 23.92 27.18 4.36
CA VAL A 49 24.76 28.09 3.56
C VAL A 49 26.21 27.63 3.62
N ARG A 50 26.80 27.36 2.47
CA ARG A 50 28.16 26.90 2.31
C ARG A 50 29.06 28.00 1.68
N SER A 51 30.36 27.93 1.91
CA SER A 51 31.32 28.76 1.21
C SER A 51 31.72 28.15 -0.13
N LEU A 52 32.21 28.99 -1.06
CA LEU A 52 32.70 28.53 -2.36
C LEU A 52 33.97 27.66 -2.24
N SER A 53 34.62 27.61 -1.09
CA SER A 53 35.77 26.71 -0.81
C SER A 53 35.29 25.33 -0.28
N ASN A 54 34.04 25.21 0.19
CA ASN A 54 33.52 23.99 0.81
C ASN A 54 32.12 23.67 0.29
N PHE A 55 32.03 22.98 -0.85
CA PHE A 55 30.78 22.60 -1.47
C PHE A 55 30.84 21.17 -1.97
N ASP A 56 29.64 20.60 -2.18
CA ASP A 56 29.46 19.29 -2.77
C ASP A 56 28.96 19.46 -4.22
N THR A 57 29.62 18.80 -5.17
CA THR A 57 29.23 18.82 -6.58
C THR A 57 28.06 17.90 -6.88
N GLU A 58 27.68 17.05 -5.96
CA GLU A 58 26.58 16.09 -6.16
C GLU A 58 25.24 16.61 -5.62
N GLN A 59 25.26 17.55 -4.69
CA GLN A 59 24.07 18.10 -4.02
C GLN A 59 23.83 19.58 -4.38
N ASN A 60 22.56 20.01 -4.20
CA ASN A 60 22.25 21.44 -4.24
C ASN A 60 22.76 22.11 -2.98
N CYS A 61 23.45 23.23 -3.13
CA CYS A 61 23.98 24.03 -2.05
C CYS A 61 23.44 25.45 -2.08
N SER A 62 23.34 26.08 -0.92
CA SER A 62 23.07 27.50 -0.79
C SER A 62 24.39 28.27 -0.62
N PHE A 63 24.52 29.39 -1.34
CA PHE A 63 25.67 30.30 -1.25
C PHE A 63 25.14 31.72 -1.08
N ILE A 64 25.70 32.48 -0.16
CA ILE A 64 25.53 33.94 -0.09
C ILE A 64 26.68 34.58 -0.83
N LEU A 65 26.37 35.23 -1.96
CA LEU A 65 27.39 35.76 -2.86
C LEU A 65 27.10 37.21 -3.21
N THR A 66 28.15 38.00 -3.32
CA THR A 66 28.10 39.37 -3.82
C THR A 66 28.33 39.36 -5.34
N VAL A 67 27.52 40.11 -6.07
CA VAL A 67 27.68 40.27 -7.53
C VAL A 67 28.92 41.08 -7.86
N ALA A 68 29.87 40.47 -8.59
CA ALA A 68 31.15 41.09 -8.90
C ALA A 68 31.19 41.81 -10.24
N THR A 69 30.42 41.38 -11.24
CA THR A 69 30.48 41.95 -12.58
C THR A 69 29.08 42.21 -13.13
N GLU A 70 28.96 43.11 -14.10
CA GLU A 70 27.73 43.31 -14.85
C GLU A 70 27.31 42.03 -15.56
N VAL A 71 25.96 41.86 -15.73
CA VAL A 71 25.37 40.72 -16.43
C VAL A 71 25.62 40.87 -17.93
N LYS A 72 26.45 39.99 -18.49
CA LYS A 72 26.67 39.91 -19.93
C LYS A 72 25.65 38.98 -20.56
N GLN A 73 24.88 39.50 -21.54
CA GLN A 73 23.91 38.74 -22.30
C GLN A 73 24.43 38.45 -23.71
N THR A 74 24.28 37.19 -24.12
CA THR A 74 24.63 36.74 -25.47
C THR A 74 23.46 35.95 -26.05
N THR A 75 22.97 36.35 -27.21
CA THR A 75 21.93 35.61 -27.91
C THR A 75 22.55 34.72 -29.00
N LEU A 76 22.33 33.42 -28.90
CA LEU A 76 22.81 32.41 -29.86
C LEU A 76 21.88 32.34 -31.08
N LYS A 77 22.36 31.73 -32.19
CA LYS A 77 21.61 31.55 -33.45
C LYS A 77 20.24 30.93 -33.31
N ASN A 78 20.02 30.15 -32.26
CA ASN A 78 18.75 29.46 -31.93
C ASN A 78 17.81 30.28 -31.01
N ARG A 79 17.98 31.62 -30.95
CA ARG A 79 17.26 32.52 -30.03
C ARG A 79 17.46 32.21 -28.52
N LEU A 80 18.42 31.35 -28.16
CA LEU A 80 18.78 31.06 -26.78
C LEU A 80 19.52 32.26 -26.18
N VAL A 81 18.96 32.88 -25.16
CA VAL A 81 19.62 33.97 -24.42
C VAL A 81 20.42 33.38 -23.28
N ILE A 82 21.70 33.65 -23.23
CA ILE A 82 22.58 33.26 -22.13
C ILE A 82 22.99 34.51 -21.40
N SER A 83 22.68 34.61 -20.10
CA SER A 83 23.07 35.67 -19.20
C SER A 83 24.13 35.16 -18.24
N LYS A 84 25.31 35.83 -18.16
CA LYS A 84 26.42 35.42 -17.32
C LYS A 84 26.95 36.59 -16.51
N PHE A 85 27.35 36.30 -15.25
CA PHE A 85 28.09 37.23 -14.42
C PHE A 85 28.96 36.46 -13.42
N ARG A 86 29.87 37.14 -12.77
CA ARG A 86 30.64 36.61 -11.66
C ARG A 86 30.10 37.08 -10.33
N ALA A 87 30.12 36.18 -9.38
CA ALA A 87 29.80 36.45 -7.99
C ALA A 87 30.87 35.82 -7.08
N PHE A 88 31.02 36.34 -5.88
CA PHE A 88 32.09 35.94 -4.95
C PHE A 88 31.62 35.94 -3.50
N ASP A 89 32.32 35.19 -2.67
CA ASP A 89 32.30 35.26 -1.22
C ASP A 89 33.75 35.49 -0.71
N GLU A 90 33.96 35.48 0.59
CA GLU A 90 35.29 35.61 1.20
C GLU A 90 36.26 34.48 0.81
N SER A 91 35.73 33.33 0.34
CA SER A 91 36.54 32.13 0.07
C SER A 91 36.87 31.93 -1.42
N GLY A 92 36.18 32.62 -2.33
CA GLY A 92 36.41 32.45 -3.76
C GLY A 92 35.44 33.17 -4.66
N SER A 93 35.47 32.83 -5.96
CA SER A 93 34.53 33.36 -6.96
C SER A 93 33.97 32.26 -7.84
N CYS A 94 32.74 32.45 -8.30
CA CYS A 94 32.06 31.56 -9.22
C CYS A 94 31.46 32.31 -10.41
N GLU A 95 31.15 31.57 -11.49
CA GLU A 95 30.39 32.05 -12.63
C GLU A 95 28.90 31.63 -12.46
N VAL A 96 28.00 32.60 -12.51
CA VAL A 96 26.56 32.36 -12.47
C VAL A 96 26.01 32.49 -13.89
N ILE A 97 25.26 31.46 -14.36
CA ILE A 97 24.78 31.37 -15.71
C ILE A 97 23.25 31.13 -15.70
N PHE A 98 22.53 31.96 -16.43
CA PHE A 98 21.08 31.77 -16.67
C PHE A 98 20.81 31.57 -18.15
N PHE A 99 19.96 30.62 -18.48
CA PHE A 99 19.47 30.35 -19.81
C PHE A 99 18.03 30.87 -19.97
N ASN A 100 17.72 31.52 -21.11
CA ASN A 100 16.40 32.05 -21.44
C ASN A 100 15.78 32.97 -20.39
N SER A 101 16.61 33.74 -19.68
CA SER A 101 16.17 34.66 -18.63
C SER A 101 16.70 36.09 -18.91
N PRO A 102 16.14 36.81 -19.86
CA PRO A 102 16.61 38.15 -20.23
C PRO A 102 16.47 39.19 -19.11
N PHE A 103 15.49 39.02 -18.21
CA PHE A 103 15.21 39.93 -17.07
C PHE A 103 16.31 39.89 -15.98
N VAL A 104 17.20 38.92 -16.01
CA VAL A 104 18.29 38.75 -15.04
C VAL A 104 19.21 39.98 -14.99
N LYS A 105 19.35 40.69 -16.12
CA LYS A 105 20.13 41.92 -16.22
C LYS A 105 19.61 43.05 -15.32
N ASP A 106 18.30 43.11 -15.14
CA ASP A 106 17.64 44.15 -14.34
C ASP A 106 17.56 43.79 -12.84
N VAL A 107 17.93 42.56 -12.48
CA VAL A 107 17.89 42.06 -11.09
C VAL A 107 19.25 42.13 -10.41
N PHE A 108 20.31 41.73 -11.11
CA PHE A 108 21.64 41.62 -10.51
C PHE A 108 22.51 42.86 -10.80
N HIS A 109 22.76 43.64 -9.76
CA HIS A 109 23.63 44.83 -9.82
C HIS A 109 24.94 44.58 -9.08
N ILE A 110 26.03 45.15 -9.53
CA ILE A 110 27.35 45.02 -8.87
C ILE A 110 27.24 45.48 -7.42
N GLY A 111 27.81 44.68 -6.51
CA GLY A 111 27.81 44.96 -5.07
C GLY A 111 26.54 44.54 -4.33
N SER A 112 25.53 43.98 -5.03
CA SER A 112 24.33 43.45 -4.37
C SER A 112 24.53 41.99 -3.94
N ASP A 113 24.00 41.65 -2.76
CA ASP A 113 24.10 40.34 -2.15
C ASP A 113 22.87 39.50 -2.40
N PHE A 114 23.06 38.24 -2.77
CA PHE A 114 22.02 37.27 -3.00
C PHE A 114 22.33 35.92 -2.40
N ARG A 115 21.31 35.21 -1.90
CA ARG A 115 21.40 33.77 -1.65
C ARG A 115 21.07 33.03 -2.94
N PHE A 116 22.07 32.31 -3.47
CA PHE A 116 21.91 31.41 -4.62
C PHE A 116 21.78 29.98 -4.13
N TYR A 117 20.80 29.23 -4.70
CA TYR A 117 20.58 27.83 -4.40
C TYR A 117 20.60 27.03 -5.70
N GLY A 118 21.48 26.06 -5.78
CA GLY A 118 21.61 25.21 -6.96
C GLY A 118 22.79 24.26 -6.84
N LYS A 119 22.94 23.39 -7.85
CA LYS A 119 24.02 22.41 -7.92
C LYS A 119 25.28 23.08 -8.50
N PRO A 120 26.38 23.18 -7.74
CA PRO A 120 27.64 23.69 -8.27
C PRO A 120 28.29 22.66 -9.19
N THR A 121 28.91 23.16 -10.26
CA THR A 121 29.68 22.32 -11.21
C THR A 121 31.06 22.91 -11.37
N LEU A 122 32.08 22.06 -11.49
CA LEU A 122 33.45 22.50 -11.72
C LEU A 122 33.78 22.39 -13.21
N LYS A 123 34.07 23.52 -13.87
CA LYS A 123 34.55 23.54 -15.26
C LYS A 123 35.90 24.26 -15.35
N LYS A 124 36.93 23.54 -15.79
CA LYS A 124 38.32 24.12 -15.93
C LYS A 124 38.73 24.91 -14.70
N SER A 125 38.57 24.34 -13.51
CA SER A 125 38.86 24.94 -12.20
C SER A 125 38.02 26.17 -11.83
N THR A 126 36.94 26.47 -12.54
CA THR A 126 36.02 27.55 -12.20
C THR A 126 34.70 26.92 -11.73
N ILE A 127 34.19 27.36 -10.57
CA ILE A 127 32.86 26.96 -10.06
C ILE A 127 31.82 27.65 -10.91
N GLN A 128 30.83 26.89 -11.37
CA GLN A 128 29.68 27.39 -12.12
C GLN A 128 28.37 27.02 -11.43
N LEU A 129 27.45 27.99 -11.31
CA LEU A 129 26.06 27.80 -10.91
C LEU A 129 25.18 28.04 -12.13
N THR A 130 24.48 26.99 -12.57
CA THR A 130 23.61 27.04 -13.76
C THR A 130 22.15 27.11 -13.38
N ASN A 131 21.44 28.16 -13.81
CA ASN A 131 20.04 28.44 -13.44
C ASN A 131 19.77 28.30 -11.94
N PRO A 132 20.60 28.89 -11.04
CA PRO A 132 20.34 28.79 -9.61
C PRO A 132 19.05 29.53 -9.27
N LYS A 133 18.32 29.04 -8.27
CA LYS A 133 17.30 29.84 -7.60
C LYS A 133 17.97 30.95 -6.80
N TYR A 134 17.36 32.09 -6.69
CA TYR A 134 17.98 33.24 -6.01
C TYR A 134 16.98 34.03 -5.18
N GLU A 135 17.48 34.65 -4.12
CA GLU A 135 16.74 35.53 -3.22
C GLU A 135 17.66 36.69 -2.81
N PRO A 136 17.17 37.94 -2.79
CA PRO A 136 17.97 39.06 -2.26
C PRO A 136 18.38 38.78 -0.80
N PHE A 137 19.62 38.99 -0.49
CA PHE A 137 20.14 38.87 0.87
C PHE A 137 20.38 40.28 1.44
N VAL A 138 19.80 40.53 2.61
CA VAL A 138 20.00 41.78 3.35
C VAL A 138 20.52 41.40 4.73
N ASN A 139 21.69 41.92 5.10
CA ASN A 139 22.29 41.64 6.37
C ASN A 139 21.36 41.98 7.54
N GLY A 140 21.17 41.06 8.47
CA GLY A 140 20.25 41.22 9.60
C GLY A 140 18.78 40.78 9.34
N ILE A 141 18.40 40.42 8.09
CA ILE A 141 17.11 39.86 7.78
C ILE A 141 17.29 38.36 7.50
N PRO A 142 16.77 37.46 8.37
CA PRO A 142 16.90 36.04 8.16
C PRO A 142 16.08 35.59 6.94
N LEU A 143 16.72 34.80 6.08
CA LEU A 143 16.02 34.10 4.98
C LEU A 143 15.46 32.76 5.48
N PRO A 144 14.30 32.31 4.96
CA PRO A 144 13.74 31.04 5.39
C PRO A 144 14.65 29.88 5.03
N ASP A 145 14.86 28.97 5.99
CA ASP A 145 15.65 27.76 5.77
C ASP A 145 14.90 26.74 4.93
N TYR A 146 13.57 26.76 5.01
CA TYR A 146 12.67 25.88 4.28
C TYR A 146 11.77 26.69 3.36
N VAL A 147 11.81 26.36 2.08
CA VAL A 147 10.91 26.95 1.08
C VAL A 147 9.86 25.93 0.67
N PRO A 148 8.57 26.17 0.97
CA PRO A 148 7.52 25.21 0.68
C PRO A 148 7.23 25.10 -0.82
N ILE A 149 6.97 23.87 -1.29
CA ILE A 149 6.56 23.56 -2.65
C ILE A 149 5.10 23.13 -2.62
N TYR A 150 4.20 24.04 -3.03
CA TYR A 150 2.76 23.78 -3.10
C TYR A 150 2.35 23.11 -4.40
N PRO A 151 1.18 22.44 -4.43
CA PRO A 151 0.54 22.00 -5.67
C PRO A 151 0.40 23.16 -6.66
N GLN A 152 0.59 22.87 -7.95
CA GLN A 152 0.51 23.90 -9.00
C GLN A 152 -0.59 23.54 -10.00
N THR A 153 -1.17 24.57 -10.61
CA THR A 153 -2.06 24.43 -11.77
C THR A 153 -1.68 25.48 -12.81
N GLU A 154 -2.22 25.36 -14.01
CA GLU A 154 -1.93 26.31 -15.08
C GLU A 154 -2.22 27.75 -14.67
N GLY A 155 -1.16 28.57 -14.59
CA GLY A 155 -1.21 29.98 -14.20
C GLY A 155 -1.32 30.26 -12.70
N MET A 156 -1.11 29.24 -11.81
CA MET A 156 -0.94 29.41 -10.37
C MET A 156 0.33 28.68 -9.91
N THR A 157 1.34 29.45 -9.56
CA THR A 157 2.65 28.93 -9.12
C THR A 157 2.70 28.72 -7.61
N SER A 158 3.57 27.81 -7.13
CA SER A 158 3.85 27.58 -5.71
C SER A 158 4.18 28.89 -4.96
N LYS A 159 4.98 29.78 -5.58
CA LYS A 159 5.34 31.09 -4.98
C LYS A 159 4.13 32.02 -4.80
N GLN A 160 3.11 31.92 -5.65
CA GLN A 160 1.88 32.70 -5.50
C GLN A 160 1.02 32.15 -4.37
N LEU A 161 0.89 30.83 -4.24
CA LEU A 161 0.21 30.19 -3.11
C LEU A 161 0.91 30.50 -1.78
N ASP A 162 2.23 30.39 -1.74
CA ASP A 162 3.04 30.78 -0.56
C ASP A 162 2.70 32.18 -0.06
N LYS A 163 2.64 33.15 -0.97
CA LYS A 163 2.29 34.54 -0.62
C LYS A 163 0.87 34.66 -0.07
N LEU A 164 -0.11 33.97 -0.68
CA LEU A 164 -1.49 34.03 -0.23
C LEU A 164 -1.64 33.40 1.15
N ILE A 165 -1.04 32.24 1.37
CA ILE A 165 -1.07 31.55 2.66
C ILE A 165 -0.38 32.40 3.75
N LYS A 166 0.79 32.97 3.47
CA LYS A 166 1.48 33.89 4.41
C LYS A 166 0.62 35.10 4.78
N SER A 167 -0.15 35.64 3.84
CA SER A 167 -1.02 36.80 4.12
C SER A 167 -2.25 36.44 4.96
N ALA A 168 -2.74 35.21 4.88
CA ALA A 168 -3.97 34.78 5.54
C ALA A 168 -3.74 34.08 6.89
N ILE A 169 -2.64 33.31 7.02
CA ILE A 169 -2.43 32.39 8.15
C ILE A 169 -2.46 33.09 9.51
N ASN A 170 -1.82 34.25 9.62
CA ASN A 170 -1.71 34.98 10.89
C ASN A 170 -3.07 35.52 11.39
N ASP A 171 -3.97 35.83 10.45
CA ASP A 171 -5.29 36.36 10.79
C ASP A 171 -6.25 35.26 11.25
N VAL A 172 -6.17 34.05 10.64
CA VAL A 172 -7.14 32.99 10.85
C VAL A 172 -6.67 31.86 11.77
N LEU A 173 -5.35 31.72 11.95
CA LEU A 173 -4.79 30.66 12.82
C LEU A 173 -5.36 30.68 14.26
N PRO A 174 -5.59 31.87 14.91
CA PRO A 174 -6.20 31.91 16.23
C PRO A 174 -7.68 31.50 16.27
N GLU A 175 -8.35 31.45 15.13
CA GLU A 175 -9.77 31.04 15.02
C GLU A 175 -9.91 29.51 14.87
N ILE A 176 -8.79 28.79 14.60
CA ILE A 176 -8.80 27.34 14.48
C ILE A 176 -8.87 26.73 15.88
N ILE A 177 -9.98 26.07 16.14
CA ILE A 177 -10.18 25.32 17.38
C ILE A 177 -9.71 23.89 17.15
N ASP A 178 -8.94 23.37 18.10
CA ASP A 178 -8.44 22.00 18.05
C ASP A 178 -9.59 21.02 18.34
N PRO A 179 -9.97 20.13 17.38
CA PRO A 179 -11.05 19.18 17.61
C PRO A 179 -10.65 18.03 18.52
N ILE A 180 -9.34 17.82 18.74
CA ILE A 180 -8.85 16.76 19.61
C ILE A 180 -8.80 17.28 21.05
N PRO A 181 -9.47 16.61 22.01
CA PRO A 181 -9.42 16.95 23.43
C PRO A 181 -7.99 17.02 23.99
N ASP A 182 -7.76 17.96 24.90
CA ASP A 182 -6.44 18.19 25.49
C ASP A 182 -5.83 16.95 26.16
N TYR A 183 -6.65 16.11 26.79
CA TYR A 183 -6.16 14.89 27.43
C TYR A 183 -5.53 13.95 26.41
N ILE A 184 -6.15 13.79 25.20
CA ILE A 184 -5.61 12.96 24.13
C ILE A 184 -4.29 13.53 23.61
N ARG A 185 -4.24 14.86 23.44
CA ARG A 185 -3.06 15.57 22.98
C ARG A 185 -1.87 15.40 23.95
N ILE A 186 -2.13 15.55 25.23
CA ILE A 186 -1.12 15.43 26.30
C ILE A 186 -0.64 13.99 26.44
N ASP A 187 -1.54 13.02 26.51
CA ASP A 187 -1.20 11.60 26.68
C ASP A 187 -0.35 11.05 25.50
N ASN A 188 -0.58 11.58 24.30
CA ASN A 188 0.17 11.20 23.10
C ASN A 188 1.33 12.14 22.79
N GLN A 189 1.65 13.12 23.63
CA GLN A 189 2.74 14.10 23.46
C GLN A 189 2.69 14.87 22.12
N LEU A 190 1.48 15.24 21.69
CA LEU A 190 1.25 15.93 20.42
C LEU A 190 1.32 17.46 20.59
N SER A 191 1.78 18.13 19.56
CA SER A 191 1.70 19.59 19.45
C SER A 191 0.25 20.06 19.29
N SER A 192 -0.04 21.35 19.57
CA SER A 192 -1.34 21.94 19.25
C SER A 192 -1.55 22.00 17.73
N LEU A 193 -2.84 22.00 17.31
CA LEU A 193 -3.16 22.07 15.88
C LEU A 193 -2.61 23.35 15.24
N ASN A 194 -2.69 24.50 15.92
CA ASN A 194 -2.18 25.77 15.44
C ASN A 194 -0.66 25.72 15.22
N TYR A 195 0.09 25.14 16.14
CA TYR A 195 1.53 24.91 15.98
C TYR A 195 1.80 24.00 14.79
N ALA A 196 1.03 22.92 14.63
CA ALA A 196 1.20 21.98 13.54
C ALA A 196 0.94 22.63 12.17
N ILE A 197 -0.16 23.38 12.02
CA ILE A 197 -0.47 24.07 10.78
C ILE A 197 0.62 25.11 10.44
N GLN A 198 1.03 25.92 11.41
CA GLN A 198 2.07 26.92 11.17
C GLN A 198 3.39 26.32 10.71
N ASN A 199 3.86 25.24 11.39
CA ASN A 199 5.14 24.61 11.06
C ASN A 199 5.06 23.64 9.87
N ALA A 200 3.86 23.16 9.51
CA ALA A 200 3.65 22.43 8.27
C ALA A 200 3.66 23.34 7.02
N HIS A 201 3.51 24.66 7.18
CA HIS A 201 3.68 25.65 6.11
C HIS A 201 5.04 26.31 6.15
N PHE A 202 5.48 26.74 7.34
CA PHE A 202 6.68 27.54 7.57
C PHE A 202 7.48 27.00 8.74
N PRO A 203 8.14 25.86 8.58
CA PRO A 203 8.90 25.23 9.66
C PRO A 203 10.08 26.08 10.10
N GLN A 204 10.26 26.19 11.42
CA GLN A 204 11.36 26.89 12.04
C GLN A 204 12.62 26.03 12.16
N SER A 205 12.46 24.70 12.15
CA SER A 205 13.54 23.70 12.24
C SER A 205 13.05 22.34 11.74
N ASP A 206 13.97 21.38 11.52
CA ASP A 206 13.63 19.99 11.20
C ASP A 206 12.77 19.35 12.31
N ASP A 207 13.06 19.62 13.57
CA ASP A 207 12.28 19.12 14.72
C ASP A 207 10.86 19.71 14.72
N ALA A 208 10.72 21.02 14.45
CA ALA A 208 9.41 21.68 14.38
C ALA A 208 8.55 21.11 13.22
N LEU A 209 9.15 20.85 12.07
CA LEU A 209 8.48 20.20 10.94
C LEU A 209 8.05 18.77 11.29
N THR A 210 8.94 17.99 11.89
CA THR A 210 8.67 16.61 12.29
C THR A 210 7.50 16.55 13.28
N ARG A 211 7.49 17.38 14.33
CA ARG A 211 6.37 17.45 15.29
C ARG A 211 5.06 17.90 14.64
N ALA A 212 5.12 18.81 13.69
CA ALA A 212 3.94 19.25 12.95
C ALA A 212 3.34 18.10 12.11
N LEU A 213 4.19 17.39 11.36
CA LEU A 213 3.77 16.26 10.53
C LEU A 213 3.26 15.09 11.37
N GLN A 214 3.91 14.78 12.50
CA GLN A 214 3.44 13.76 13.45
C GLN A 214 2.04 14.09 13.99
N ARG A 215 1.78 15.35 14.34
CA ARG A 215 0.46 15.76 14.79
C ARG A 215 -0.59 15.57 13.71
N LEU A 216 -0.36 16.07 12.51
CA LEU A 216 -1.32 15.96 11.41
C LEU A 216 -1.54 14.50 10.95
N ALA A 217 -0.48 13.68 10.97
CA ALA A 217 -0.57 12.26 10.72
C ALA A 217 -1.38 11.52 11.78
N PHE A 218 -1.19 11.86 13.07
CA PHE A 218 -1.97 11.29 14.15
C PHE A 218 -3.46 11.63 14.02
N ASP A 219 -3.78 12.88 13.66
CA ASP A 219 -5.17 13.32 13.46
C ASP A 219 -5.86 12.49 12.35
N GLU A 220 -5.21 12.33 11.20
CA GLU A 220 -5.72 11.50 10.10
C GLU A 220 -5.97 10.05 10.53
N MET A 221 -5.01 9.47 11.25
CA MET A 221 -5.11 8.08 11.73
C MET A 221 -6.18 7.92 12.81
N LEU A 222 -6.30 8.89 13.71
CA LEU A 222 -7.32 8.88 14.78
C LEU A 222 -8.72 8.95 14.17
N TYR A 223 -8.98 9.89 13.26
CA TYR A 223 -10.28 10.04 12.63
C TYR A 223 -10.67 8.79 11.83
N PHE A 224 -9.72 8.23 11.12
CA PHE A 224 -9.91 6.97 10.40
C PHE A 224 -10.20 5.80 11.36
N GLY A 225 -9.42 5.68 12.44
CA GLY A 225 -9.61 4.65 13.47
C GLY A 225 -10.97 4.74 14.14
N ILE A 226 -11.45 5.96 14.44
CA ILE A 226 -12.79 6.19 15.01
C ILE A 226 -13.87 5.82 13.98
N GLY A 227 -13.73 6.21 12.71
CA GLY A 227 -14.68 5.85 11.66
C GLY A 227 -14.84 4.33 11.53
N ILE A 228 -13.74 3.59 11.58
CA ILE A 228 -13.73 2.13 11.61
C ILE A 228 -14.44 1.58 12.84
N ALA A 229 -14.10 2.09 14.04
CA ALA A 229 -14.66 1.60 15.29
C ALA A 229 -16.17 1.87 15.38
N LEU A 230 -16.66 3.02 14.88
CA LEU A 230 -18.08 3.33 14.75
C LEU A 230 -18.79 2.37 13.78
N SER A 231 -18.18 2.09 12.63
CA SER A 231 -18.73 1.12 11.68
C SER A 231 -18.82 -0.28 12.27
N ALA A 232 -17.85 -0.68 13.07
CA ALA A 232 -17.86 -1.96 13.77
C ALA A 232 -18.93 -1.99 14.89
N SER A 233 -19.10 -0.91 15.64
CA SER A 233 -20.10 -0.85 16.73
C SER A 233 -21.55 -0.79 16.23
N SER A 234 -21.80 -0.13 15.09
CA SER A 234 -23.13 -0.09 14.49
C SER A 234 -23.60 -1.46 13.97
N LYS A 235 -22.67 -2.36 13.64
CA LYS A 235 -22.95 -3.73 13.17
C LYS A 235 -23.21 -4.73 14.29
N LYS A 236 -22.86 -4.40 15.54
CA LYS A 236 -23.04 -5.30 16.72
C LYS A 236 -24.49 -5.44 17.21
N ARG A 237 -25.42 -4.73 16.62
CA ARG A 237 -26.86 -4.80 16.94
C ARG A 237 -27.65 -5.34 15.74
N GLY A 238 -27.59 -6.65 15.52
CA GLY A 238 -28.36 -7.23 14.41
C GLY A 238 -28.61 -8.71 14.63
N ASP A 239 -29.74 -9.19 14.12
CA ASP A 239 -30.17 -10.58 14.16
C ASP A 239 -29.24 -11.51 13.35
N GLY A 240 -28.10 -11.87 13.96
CA GLY A 240 -27.21 -12.88 13.38
C GLY A 240 -27.83 -14.27 13.46
N ILE A 241 -27.52 -15.08 12.48
CA ILE A 241 -27.94 -16.48 12.42
C ILE A 241 -27.23 -17.25 13.54
N ARG A 242 -27.99 -17.93 14.40
CA ARG A 242 -27.42 -18.84 15.41
C ARG A 242 -27.25 -20.24 14.84
N PHE A 243 -26.01 -20.73 14.80
CA PHE A 243 -25.77 -22.12 14.48
C PHE A 243 -26.05 -23.04 15.65
N SER A 244 -26.51 -24.24 15.36
CA SER A 244 -26.76 -25.26 16.37
C SER A 244 -25.45 -25.85 16.89
N PRO A 245 -25.32 -26.08 18.20
CA PRO A 245 -24.16 -26.77 18.76
C PRO A 245 -24.00 -28.14 18.09
N CYS A 246 -22.87 -28.41 17.47
CA CYS A 246 -22.56 -29.71 16.91
C CYS A 246 -21.10 -30.10 17.17
N SER A 247 -20.85 -31.42 17.19
CA SER A 247 -19.50 -31.95 17.36
C SER A 247 -18.72 -31.90 16.05
N LEU A 248 -17.50 -31.39 16.10
CA LEU A 248 -16.57 -31.39 14.96
C LEU A 248 -15.77 -32.72 14.83
N VAL A 249 -15.93 -33.64 15.77
CA VAL A 249 -15.21 -34.95 15.78
C VAL A 249 -15.41 -35.73 14.47
N PRO A 250 -16.63 -35.81 13.86
CA PRO A 250 -16.76 -36.49 12.57
C PRO A 250 -15.89 -35.90 11.46
N LEU A 251 -15.76 -34.58 11.40
CA LEU A 251 -14.90 -33.91 10.41
C LEU A 251 -13.41 -34.14 10.74
N THR A 252 -13.01 -33.96 12.01
CA THR A 252 -11.60 -34.07 12.41
C THR A 252 -11.05 -35.48 12.24
N ASN A 253 -11.89 -36.53 12.38
CA ASN A 253 -11.49 -37.92 12.19
C ASN A 253 -11.19 -38.26 10.71
N LEU A 254 -11.70 -37.49 9.77
CA LEU A 254 -11.44 -37.66 8.33
C LEU A 254 -10.14 -37.00 7.89
N LEU A 255 -9.57 -36.11 8.72
CA LEU A 255 -8.33 -35.43 8.39
C LEU A 255 -7.14 -36.40 8.50
N PRO A 256 -6.20 -36.40 7.53
CA PRO A 256 -5.01 -37.24 7.57
C PRO A 256 -3.93 -36.74 8.55
N TYR A 257 -4.23 -35.70 9.33
CA TYR A 257 -3.33 -35.04 10.30
C TYR A 257 -4.10 -34.45 11.47
N GLU A 258 -3.42 -34.21 12.56
CA GLU A 258 -3.97 -33.52 13.73
C GLU A 258 -3.97 -32.00 13.52
N LEU A 259 -5.03 -31.33 13.97
CA LEU A 259 -5.08 -29.87 13.98
C LEU A 259 -4.05 -29.27 14.93
N THR A 260 -3.36 -28.21 14.49
CA THR A 260 -2.45 -27.43 15.34
C THR A 260 -3.21 -26.64 16.39
N SER A 261 -2.50 -26.16 17.43
CA SER A 261 -3.13 -25.36 18.49
C SER A 261 -3.76 -24.08 17.96
N SER A 262 -3.07 -23.38 17.04
CA SER A 262 -3.60 -22.15 16.43
C SER A 262 -4.79 -22.40 15.51
N GLN A 263 -4.85 -23.53 14.79
CA GLN A 263 -6.03 -23.93 14.01
C GLN A 263 -7.24 -24.22 14.93
N LYS A 264 -7.03 -24.96 16.04
CA LYS A 264 -8.07 -25.20 17.04
C LYS A 264 -8.60 -23.89 17.63
N ASN A 265 -7.72 -22.95 17.95
CA ASN A 265 -8.12 -21.63 18.46
C ASN A 265 -8.94 -20.87 17.43
N ALA A 266 -8.53 -20.81 16.16
CA ALA A 266 -9.29 -20.15 15.11
C ALA A 266 -10.70 -20.78 14.89
N ILE A 267 -10.80 -22.11 14.95
CA ILE A 267 -12.08 -22.82 14.89
C ILE A 267 -12.94 -22.52 16.12
N ASN A 268 -12.35 -22.46 17.31
CA ASN A 268 -13.05 -22.08 18.54
C ASN A 268 -13.57 -20.64 18.50
N ASP A 269 -12.80 -19.71 17.88
CA ASP A 269 -13.25 -18.34 17.69
C ASP A 269 -14.49 -18.30 16.78
N ILE A 270 -14.48 -19.04 15.66
CA ILE A 270 -15.65 -19.18 14.77
C ILE A 270 -16.84 -19.76 15.53
N TYR A 271 -16.61 -20.81 16.32
CA TYR A 271 -17.67 -21.46 17.13
C TYR A 271 -18.25 -20.48 18.16
N LYS A 272 -17.43 -19.68 18.81
CA LYS A 272 -17.90 -18.63 19.73
C LYS A 272 -18.78 -17.64 19.04
N ASP A 273 -18.36 -17.13 17.89
CA ASP A 273 -19.12 -16.10 17.16
C ASP A 273 -20.45 -16.62 16.61
N THR A 274 -20.50 -17.89 16.16
CA THR A 274 -21.67 -18.41 15.43
C THR A 274 -22.64 -19.22 16.30
N VAL A 275 -22.16 -19.84 17.39
CA VAL A 275 -22.93 -20.74 18.24
C VAL A 275 -23.21 -20.14 19.63
N ILE A 276 -22.18 -19.62 20.29
CA ILE A 276 -22.29 -19.12 21.68
C ILE A 276 -22.82 -17.69 21.70
N GLY A 277 -22.19 -16.79 20.92
CA GLY A 277 -22.46 -15.35 20.92
C GLY A 277 -21.80 -14.61 22.09
N ASN A 278 -21.96 -13.29 22.09
CA ASN A 278 -21.55 -12.42 23.18
C ASN A 278 -22.79 -12.12 24.05
N ASP A 279 -22.72 -12.38 25.33
CA ASP A 279 -23.82 -12.21 26.30
C ASP A 279 -25.13 -12.90 25.88
N GLY A 280 -25.04 -13.99 25.11
CA GLY A 280 -26.17 -14.74 24.60
C GLY A 280 -26.81 -14.19 23.33
N GLU A 281 -26.36 -13.06 22.81
CA GLU A 281 -26.77 -12.53 21.51
C GLU A 281 -25.80 -12.94 20.39
N ILE A 282 -26.33 -13.30 19.23
CA ILE A 282 -25.54 -13.58 18.03
C ILE A 282 -25.64 -12.39 17.08
N SER A 283 -24.50 -11.80 16.79
CA SER A 283 -24.34 -10.87 15.67
C SER A 283 -23.77 -11.61 14.46
N PRO A 284 -24.02 -11.15 13.22
CA PRO A 284 -23.38 -11.75 12.05
C PRO A 284 -21.85 -11.72 12.21
N MET A 285 -21.23 -12.91 12.27
CA MET A 285 -19.77 -13.00 12.36
C MET A 285 -19.15 -12.30 11.14
N ALA A 286 -18.17 -11.45 11.40
CA ALA A 286 -17.32 -10.86 10.39
C ALA A 286 -15.85 -11.08 10.83
N ARG A 287 -15.24 -12.18 10.35
CA ARG A 287 -13.93 -12.64 10.83
C ARG A 287 -12.94 -12.87 9.70
N ILE A 288 -11.68 -12.51 9.93
CA ILE A 288 -10.57 -12.84 9.04
C ILE A 288 -9.64 -13.85 9.71
N ILE A 289 -9.32 -14.91 8.98
CA ILE A 289 -8.24 -15.85 9.33
C ILE A 289 -6.99 -15.41 8.59
N VAL A 290 -5.98 -14.99 9.35
CA VAL A 290 -4.67 -14.62 8.82
C VAL A 290 -3.67 -15.71 9.18
N GLY A 291 -2.88 -16.13 8.21
CA GLY A 291 -1.83 -17.13 8.45
C GLY A 291 -0.98 -17.31 7.21
N ASP A 292 0.22 -17.81 7.42
CA ASP A 292 1.19 -18.01 6.36
C ASP A 292 0.70 -18.99 5.27
N VAL A 293 1.34 -18.97 4.11
CA VAL A 293 1.03 -19.91 3.02
C VAL A 293 1.24 -21.34 3.51
N GLY A 294 0.18 -22.16 3.40
CA GLY A 294 0.22 -23.57 3.80
C GLY A 294 0.12 -23.83 5.32
N CYS A 295 -0.28 -22.87 6.14
CA CYS A 295 -0.61 -23.09 7.56
C CYS A 295 -1.95 -23.82 7.78
N GLY A 296 -2.70 -24.11 6.71
CA GLY A 296 -3.96 -24.86 6.76
C GLY A 296 -5.19 -24.02 7.07
N LYS A 297 -5.32 -22.83 6.52
CA LYS A 297 -6.54 -21.98 6.60
C LYS A 297 -7.79 -22.69 6.09
N THR A 298 -7.64 -23.49 5.03
CA THR A 298 -8.74 -24.23 4.37
C THR A 298 -9.45 -25.16 5.35
N VAL A 299 -8.77 -25.82 6.28
CA VAL A 299 -9.43 -26.72 7.25
C VAL A 299 -10.34 -25.92 8.21
N CYS A 300 -9.98 -24.69 8.57
CA CYS A 300 -10.84 -23.82 9.38
C CYS A 300 -12.10 -23.40 8.60
N ALA A 301 -11.95 -23.13 7.28
CA ALA A 301 -13.09 -22.88 6.40
C ALA A 301 -14.02 -24.10 6.28
N LEU A 302 -13.47 -25.30 6.10
CA LEU A 302 -14.25 -26.55 6.06
C LEU A 302 -14.97 -26.82 7.38
N ALA A 303 -14.36 -26.48 8.52
CA ALA A 303 -15.01 -26.59 9.83
C ALA A 303 -16.19 -25.59 9.95
N ALA A 304 -16.03 -24.36 9.46
CA ALA A 304 -17.11 -23.37 9.43
C ALA A 304 -18.27 -23.81 8.50
N ILE A 305 -17.95 -24.34 7.31
CA ILE A 305 -18.94 -24.92 6.39
C ILE A 305 -19.70 -26.06 7.05
N TYR A 306 -18.99 -26.98 7.71
CA TYR A 306 -19.60 -28.08 8.41
C TYR A 306 -20.60 -27.62 9.50
N LEU A 307 -20.22 -26.62 10.29
CA LEU A 307 -21.08 -26.01 11.31
C LEU A 307 -22.35 -25.41 10.69
N ALA A 308 -22.21 -24.66 9.59
CA ALA A 308 -23.33 -24.04 8.90
C ALA A 308 -24.31 -25.09 8.36
N VAL A 309 -23.83 -26.11 7.64
CA VAL A 309 -24.64 -27.15 7.03
C VAL A 309 -25.34 -28.02 8.08
N LYS A 310 -24.63 -28.38 9.17
CA LYS A 310 -25.27 -29.13 10.29
C LYS A 310 -26.31 -28.31 11.04
N SER A 311 -26.31 -27.00 10.87
CA SER A 311 -27.31 -26.07 11.40
C SER A 311 -28.47 -25.81 10.42
N GLY A 312 -28.50 -26.48 9.23
CA GLY A 312 -29.54 -26.34 8.22
C GLY A 312 -29.38 -25.14 7.29
N TYR A 313 -28.15 -24.57 7.20
CA TYR A 313 -27.86 -23.43 6.34
C TYR A 313 -26.88 -23.78 5.21
N GLN A 314 -27.01 -23.07 4.12
CA GLN A 314 -26.14 -23.20 2.96
C GLN A 314 -24.85 -22.35 3.18
N ALA A 315 -23.74 -22.79 2.55
CA ALA A 315 -22.48 -22.06 2.57
C ALA A 315 -21.97 -21.76 1.15
N ALA A 316 -21.38 -20.58 0.96
CA ALA A 316 -20.73 -20.16 -0.27
C ALA A 316 -19.24 -19.91 -0.03
N LEU A 317 -18.35 -20.54 -0.85
CA LEU A 317 -16.93 -20.28 -0.85
C LEU A 317 -16.53 -19.62 -2.18
N MET A 318 -16.08 -18.36 -2.11
CA MET A 318 -15.62 -17.61 -3.26
C MET A 318 -14.09 -17.54 -3.31
N VAL A 319 -13.52 -17.84 -4.46
CA VAL A 319 -12.09 -17.83 -4.72
C VAL A 319 -11.74 -17.05 -5.99
N PRO A 320 -10.52 -16.52 -6.14
CA PRO A 320 -10.18 -15.58 -7.22
C PRO A 320 -10.04 -16.25 -8.60
N THR A 321 -9.72 -17.53 -8.66
CA THR A 321 -9.43 -18.22 -9.94
C THR A 321 -10.13 -19.57 -10.05
N GLU A 322 -10.36 -20.03 -11.30
CA GLU A 322 -11.01 -21.31 -11.56
C GLU A 322 -10.16 -22.50 -11.09
N ILE A 323 -8.83 -22.40 -11.18
CA ILE A 323 -7.91 -23.46 -10.69
C ILE A 323 -8.05 -23.64 -9.17
N LEU A 324 -8.10 -22.54 -8.41
CA LEU A 324 -8.32 -22.61 -6.96
C LEU A 324 -9.72 -23.12 -6.62
N ALA A 325 -10.73 -22.74 -7.40
CA ALA A 325 -12.09 -23.23 -7.20
C ALA A 325 -12.15 -24.76 -7.39
N ASN A 326 -11.51 -25.28 -8.43
CA ASN A 326 -11.40 -26.74 -8.64
C ASN A 326 -10.69 -27.42 -7.48
N GLN A 327 -9.53 -26.89 -7.04
CA GLN A 327 -8.78 -27.45 -5.93
C GLN A 327 -9.60 -27.47 -4.63
N HIS A 328 -10.25 -26.37 -4.27
CA HIS A 328 -11.09 -26.32 -3.07
C HIS A 328 -12.34 -27.22 -3.20
N PHE A 329 -12.87 -27.37 -4.42
CA PHE A 329 -13.99 -28.29 -4.68
C PHE A 329 -13.59 -29.74 -4.45
N GLU A 330 -12.47 -30.18 -5.02
CA GLU A 330 -11.95 -31.55 -4.84
C GLU A 330 -11.68 -31.88 -3.36
N ASP A 331 -11.04 -30.94 -2.65
CA ASP A 331 -10.75 -31.09 -1.22
C ASP A 331 -12.04 -31.14 -0.39
N ALA A 332 -13.02 -30.28 -0.69
CA ALA A 332 -14.30 -30.22 0.01
C ALA A 332 -15.16 -31.44 -0.30
N GLU A 333 -15.29 -31.84 -1.57
CA GLU A 333 -16.05 -33.02 -1.98
C GLU A 333 -15.51 -34.29 -1.33
N LYS A 334 -14.17 -34.44 -1.30
CA LYS A 334 -13.52 -35.58 -0.68
C LYS A 334 -13.79 -35.70 0.83
N LEU A 335 -13.81 -34.57 1.56
CA LEU A 335 -14.00 -34.57 3.01
C LEU A 335 -15.46 -34.44 3.41
N LEU A 336 -16.17 -33.47 2.87
CA LEU A 336 -17.55 -33.17 3.25
C LEU A 336 -18.56 -34.18 2.61
N GLY A 337 -18.25 -34.70 1.40
CA GLY A 337 -19.05 -35.69 0.76
C GLY A 337 -19.20 -37.00 1.57
N GLN A 338 -18.12 -37.38 2.30
CA GLN A 338 -18.17 -38.54 3.23
C GLN A 338 -19.09 -38.29 4.44
N LEU A 339 -19.44 -37.04 4.72
CA LEU A 339 -20.35 -36.64 5.79
C LEU A 339 -21.79 -36.38 5.28
N GLY A 340 -22.02 -36.71 3.99
CA GLY A 340 -23.32 -36.56 3.33
C GLY A 340 -23.65 -35.12 2.92
N ILE A 341 -22.67 -34.25 2.83
CA ILE A 341 -22.84 -32.85 2.43
C ILE A 341 -22.60 -32.74 0.92
N LYS A 342 -23.56 -32.14 0.21
CA LYS A 342 -23.47 -31.92 -1.23
C LYS A 342 -22.77 -30.65 -1.59
N VAL A 343 -21.68 -30.78 -2.35
CA VAL A 343 -20.82 -29.64 -2.79
C VAL A 343 -20.99 -29.44 -4.29
N GLY A 344 -21.20 -28.20 -4.73
CA GLY A 344 -21.31 -27.82 -6.14
C GLY A 344 -20.20 -26.86 -6.54
N LEU A 345 -19.86 -26.84 -7.84
CA LEU A 345 -18.83 -25.99 -8.41
C LEU A 345 -19.39 -25.09 -9.52
N LEU A 346 -19.32 -23.76 -9.35
CA LEU A 346 -19.81 -22.78 -10.30
C LEU A 346 -18.67 -21.88 -10.81
N LEU A 347 -18.30 -22.09 -12.07
CA LEU A 347 -17.21 -21.34 -12.73
C LEU A 347 -17.75 -20.46 -13.87
N GLY A 348 -16.93 -19.48 -14.30
CA GLY A 348 -17.18 -18.74 -15.52
C GLY A 348 -17.29 -19.63 -16.76
N SER A 349 -16.47 -20.68 -16.84
CA SER A 349 -16.40 -21.67 -17.91
C SER A 349 -17.46 -22.77 -17.85
N THR A 350 -18.23 -22.92 -16.75
CA THR A 350 -19.28 -23.94 -16.61
C THR A 350 -20.32 -23.78 -17.71
N LYS A 351 -20.75 -24.90 -18.35
CA LYS A 351 -21.73 -24.88 -19.43
C LYS A 351 -23.09 -24.35 -18.94
N GLN A 352 -23.83 -23.66 -19.80
CA GLN A 352 -25.08 -22.99 -19.43
C GLN A 352 -26.15 -23.96 -18.85
N LYS A 353 -26.22 -25.18 -19.35
CA LYS A 353 -27.13 -26.20 -18.82
C LYS A 353 -26.80 -26.59 -17.39
N ASP A 354 -25.52 -26.79 -17.12
CA ASP A 354 -25.04 -27.19 -15.79
C ASP A 354 -25.16 -26.02 -14.80
N LYS A 355 -24.88 -24.77 -15.27
CA LYS A 355 -25.19 -23.56 -14.49
C LYS A 355 -26.64 -23.45 -14.07
N ALA A 356 -27.57 -23.74 -15.01
CA ALA A 356 -28.99 -23.67 -14.73
C ALA A 356 -29.42 -24.73 -13.71
N ASN A 357 -28.87 -25.94 -13.77
CA ASN A 357 -29.15 -27.02 -12.82
C ASN A 357 -28.61 -26.67 -11.43
N LEU A 358 -27.32 -26.25 -11.32
CA LEU A 358 -26.72 -25.84 -10.05
C LEU A 358 -27.49 -24.69 -9.38
N LYS A 359 -27.97 -23.71 -10.18
CA LYS A 359 -28.80 -22.62 -9.66
C LYS A 359 -30.13 -23.10 -9.10
N LYS A 360 -30.78 -24.10 -9.75
CA LYS A 360 -32.00 -24.69 -9.26
C LYS A 360 -31.80 -25.50 -7.98
N GLU A 361 -30.77 -26.34 -7.93
CA GLU A 361 -30.41 -27.12 -6.75
C GLU A 361 -30.06 -26.25 -5.55
N LEU A 362 -29.42 -25.09 -5.82
CA LEU A 362 -29.06 -24.09 -4.78
C LEU A 362 -30.34 -23.41 -4.25
N ALA A 363 -31.24 -22.99 -5.16
CA ALA A 363 -32.48 -22.32 -4.80
C ALA A 363 -33.49 -23.26 -4.13
N SER A 364 -33.48 -24.56 -4.46
CA SER A 364 -34.32 -25.59 -3.78
C SER A 364 -33.76 -26.02 -2.42
N GLY A 365 -32.48 -25.73 -2.10
CA GLY A 365 -31.80 -26.22 -0.89
C GLY A 365 -31.31 -27.67 -1.01
N GLU A 366 -31.30 -28.26 -2.20
CA GLU A 366 -30.71 -29.57 -2.44
C GLU A 366 -29.20 -29.60 -2.41
N LEU A 367 -28.56 -28.41 -2.70
CA LEU A 367 -27.14 -28.19 -2.64
C LEU A 367 -26.80 -27.48 -1.35
N ASP A 368 -25.90 -28.03 -0.53
CA ASP A 368 -25.53 -27.50 0.77
C ASP A 368 -24.41 -26.44 0.65
N VAL A 369 -23.46 -26.69 -0.24
CA VAL A 369 -22.26 -25.86 -0.40
C VAL A 369 -22.01 -25.55 -1.86
N ILE A 370 -21.73 -24.29 -2.16
CA ILE A 370 -21.30 -23.88 -3.50
C ILE A 370 -19.91 -23.23 -3.45
N ILE A 371 -19.02 -23.72 -4.30
CA ILE A 371 -17.67 -23.16 -4.48
C ILE A 371 -17.60 -22.54 -5.87
N GLY A 372 -17.00 -21.37 -6.00
CA GLY A 372 -16.85 -20.74 -7.31
C GLY A 372 -16.03 -19.46 -7.30
N THR A 373 -15.96 -18.84 -8.47
CA THR A 373 -15.31 -17.55 -8.68
C THR A 373 -16.35 -16.42 -8.58
N HIS A 374 -16.05 -15.25 -9.16
CA HIS A 374 -17.00 -14.14 -9.29
C HIS A 374 -18.33 -14.53 -9.95
N ALA A 375 -18.42 -15.71 -10.58
CA ALA A 375 -19.68 -16.26 -11.11
C ALA A 375 -20.78 -16.40 -10.03
N LEU A 376 -20.40 -16.54 -8.75
CA LEU A 376 -21.32 -16.56 -7.61
C LEU A 376 -22.04 -15.22 -7.37
N LEU A 377 -21.48 -14.13 -7.87
CA LEU A 377 -22.03 -12.77 -7.75
C LEU A 377 -23.03 -12.44 -8.86
N SER A 378 -23.12 -13.32 -9.88
CA SER A 378 -24.02 -13.08 -11.02
C SER A 378 -25.49 -13.14 -10.61
N ASP A 379 -26.33 -12.40 -11.35
CA ASP A 379 -27.79 -12.43 -11.18
C ASP A 379 -28.33 -13.83 -11.40
N GLY A 380 -29.37 -14.17 -10.62
CA GLY A 380 -30.03 -15.48 -10.66
C GLY A 380 -29.24 -16.60 -9.96
N VAL A 381 -28.26 -16.30 -9.14
CA VAL A 381 -27.71 -17.22 -8.13
C VAL A 381 -28.42 -16.91 -6.81
N ASP A 382 -29.47 -17.65 -6.52
CA ASP A 382 -30.30 -17.45 -5.33
C ASP A 382 -30.14 -18.64 -4.39
N PHE A 383 -30.07 -18.33 -3.10
CA PHE A 383 -29.94 -19.34 -2.04
C PHE A 383 -31.25 -19.54 -1.33
N SER A 384 -31.56 -20.81 -0.98
CA SER A 384 -32.72 -21.12 -0.14
C SER A 384 -32.52 -20.60 1.29
N ASN A 385 -31.33 -20.80 1.86
CA ASN A 385 -31.03 -20.42 3.24
C ASN A 385 -29.52 -20.18 3.47
N LEU A 386 -28.97 -19.10 2.92
CA LEU A 386 -27.53 -18.78 3.03
C LEU A 386 -27.18 -18.34 4.45
N GLY A 387 -26.34 -19.12 5.15
CA GLY A 387 -25.86 -18.82 6.50
C GLY A 387 -24.40 -18.46 6.62
N LEU A 388 -23.56 -18.85 5.62
CA LEU A 388 -22.13 -18.61 5.67
C LEU A 388 -21.57 -18.23 4.30
N VAL A 389 -20.81 -17.16 4.29
CA VAL A 389 -20.03 -16.72 3.11
C VAL A 389 -18.54 -16.76 3.48
N ILE A 390 -17.76 -17.43 2.64
CA ILE A 390 -16.30 -17.50 2.80
C ILE A 390 -15.64 -16.89 1.57
N THR A 391 -14.61 -16.07 1.77
CA THR A 391 -13.78 -15.53 0.68
C THR A 391 -12.31 -15.87 0.94
N ASP A 392 -11.63 -16.43 -0.07
CA ASP A 392 -10.19 -16.70 0.00
C ASP A 392 -9.40 -15.66 -0.80
N GLU A 393 -8.20 -15.30 -0.33
CA GLU A 393 -7.30 -14.31 -0.94
C GLU A 393 -7.98 -12.93 -1.17
N GLN A 394 -8.49 -12.36 -0.11
CA GLN A 394 -9.33 -11.13 -0.11
C GLN A 394 -8.75 -9.95 -0.89
N HIS A 395 -7.42 -9.77 -0.91
CA HIS A 395 -6.78 -8.63 -1.58
C HIS A 395 -7.06 -8.55 -3.09
N ARG A 396 -7.63 -9.60 -3.69
CA ARG A 396 -8.02 -9.68 -5.10
C ARG A 396 -9.51 -9.41 -5.35
N PHE A 397 -10.30 -9.24 -4.29
CA PHE A 397 -11.73 -8.93 -4.38
C PHE A 397 -12.01 -7.49 -3.95
N GLY A 398 -12.67 -6.72 -4.81
CA GLY A 398 -13.10 -5.36 -4.50
C GLY A 398 -14.16 -5.31 -3.39
N VAL A 399 -14.25 -4.20 -2.67
CA VAL A 399 -15.24 -3.94 -1.61
C VAL A 399 -16.69 -4.12 -2.13
N LEU A 400 -16.94 -3.70 -3.37
CA LEU A 400 -18.24 -3.84 -4.04
C LEU A 400 -18.67 -5.30 -4.25
N GLN A 401 -17.73 -6.22 -4.48
CA GLN A 401 -18.04 -7.64 -4.67
C GLN A 401 -18.46 -8.29 -3.34
N ARG A 402 -17.86 -7.88 -2.23
CA ARG A 402 -18.25 -8.33 -0.89
C ARG A 402 -19.62 -7.79 -0.50
N ALA A 403 -19.88 -6.52 -0.81
CA ALA A 403 -21.20 -5.91 -0.57
C ALA A 403 -22.30 -6.68 -1.30
N LYS A 404 -22.12 -7.02 -2.57
CA LYS A 404 -23.08 -7.83 -3.36
C LYS A 404 -23.34 -9.22 -2.78
N LEU A 405 -22.32 -9.92 -2.24
CA LEU A 405 -22.55 -11.19 -1.55
C LEU A 405 -23.32 -11.00 -0.24
N LYS A 406 -23.04 -9.92 0.47
CA LYS A 406 -23.76 -9.57 1.71
C LYS A 406 -25.20 -9.15 1.44
N GLU A 407 -25.51 -8.55 0.29
CA GLU A 407 -26.87 -8.22 -0.13
C GLU A 407 -27.73 -9.49 -0.32
N LYS A 408 -27.13 -10.63 -0.67
CA LYS A 408 -27.84 -11.92 -0.83
C LYS A 408 -28.31 -12.51 0.51
N SER A 409 -27.70 -12.13 1.64
CA SER A 409 -28.18 -12.44 2.99
C SER A 409 -27.52 -11.50 4.00
N GLN A 410 -28.29 -10.56 4.55
CA GLN A 410 -27.80 -9.57 5.52
C GLN A 410 -27.39 -10.20 6.86
N SER A 411 -27.98 -11.34 7.21
CA SER A 411 -27.76 -12.07 8.47
C SER A 411 -26.68 -13.16 8.38
N ALA A 412 -26.15 -13.45 7.18
CA ALA A 412 -25.14 -14.49 6.99
C ALA A 412 -23.80 -14.11 7.65
N HIS A 413 -23.14 -15.10 8.22
CA HIS A 413 -21.78 -14.98 8.72
C HIS A 413 -20.78 -14.83 7.57
N MET A 414 -19.76 -14.01 7.77
CA MET A 414 -18.68 -13.78 6.80
C MET A 414 -17.33 -14.22 7.37
N LEU A 415 -16.67 -15.13 6.68
CA LEU A 415 -15.32 -15.57 6.98
C LEU A 415 -14.39 -15.22 5.81
N VAL A 416 -13.33 -14.54 6.11
CA VAL A 416 -12.31 -14.14 5.14
C VAL A 416 -11.02 -14.90 5.42
N MET A 417 -10.32 -15.35 4.39
CA MET A 417 -8.99 -15.95 4.52
C MET A 417 -7.95 -15.10 3.80
N SER A 418 -6.79 -14.90 4.43
CA SER A 418 -5.65 -14.20 3.82
C SER A 418 -4.36 -14.98 4.02
N ALA A 419 -3.59 -15.13 2.94
CA ALA A 419 -2.24 -15.70 2.99
C ALA A 419 -1.16 -14.65 3.22
N THR A 420 -1.50 -13.36 3.18
CA THR A 420 -0.57 -12.32 3.59
C THR A 420 -0.61 -12.19 5.10
N PRO A 421 0.49 -12.47 5.79
CA PRO A 421 0.61 -12.11 7.19
C PRO A 421 0.63 -10.57 7.27
N ILE A 422 -0.37 -10.02 7.93
CA ILE A 422 -0.53 -8.57 8.08
C ILE A 422 -0.32 -8.26 9.56
N PRO A 423 0.52 -7.26 9.91
CA PRO A 423 0.64 -6.83 11.30
C PRO A 423 -0.73 -6.50 11.91
N ARG A 424 -0.92 -6.83 13.19
CA ARG A 424 -2.24 -6.73 13.86
C ARG A 424 -2.86 -5.34 13.75
N THR A 425 -2.04 -4.32 13.94
CA THR A 425 -2.45 -2.90 13.86
C THR A 425 -2.94 -2.54 12.46
N LEU A 426 -2.27 -3.07 11.46
CA LEU A 426 -2.59 -2.85 10.06
C LEU A 426 -3.82 -3.66 9.63
N ALA A 427 -3.96 -4.89 10.13
CA ALA A 427 -5.15 -5.71 9.89
C ALA A 427 -6.41 -5.04 10.46
N LEU A 428 -6.32 -4.42 11.64
CA LEU A 428 -7.40 -3.62 12.21
C LEU A 428 -7.71 -2.38 11.37
N ALA A 429 -6.69 -1.72 10.82
CA ALA A 429 -6.86 -0.56 9.96
C ALA A 429 -7.46 -0.89 8.58
N MET A 430 -7.05 -2.02 8.00
CA MET A 430 -7.51 -2.44 6.66
C MET A 430 -8.89 -3.11 6.68
N TYR A 431 -9.19 -3.81 7.74
CA TYR A 431 -10.35 -4.68 7.85
C TYR A 431 -11.24 -4.33 9.02
N GLY A 432 -11.16 -3.13 9.51
CA GLY A 432 -11.70 -2.55 10.74
C GLY A 432 -13.02 -3.07 11.28
N ASP A 433 -13.78 -3.77 10.45
CA ASP A 433 -15.02 -4.45 10.80
C ASP A 433 -14.86 -5.97 10.95
N LEU A 434 -13.65 -6.53 10.82
CA LEU A 434 -13.39 -7.97 10.93
C LEU A 434 -12.63 -8.30 12.21
N ASP A 435 -13.11 -9.28 12.95
CA ASP A 435 -12.35 -9.92 14.02
C ASP A 435 -11.21 -10.77 13.45
N VAL A 436 -10.05 -10.77 14.10
CA VAL A 436 -8.84 -11.41 13.56
C VAL A 436 -8.48 -12.68 14.32
N SER A 437 -8.48 -13.83 13.63
CA SER A 437 -7.88 -15.08 14.13
C SER A 437 -6.57 -15.36 13.42
N ARG A 438 -5.52 -15.73 14.16
CA ARG A 438 -4.19 -15.97 13.63
C ARG A 438 -3.83 -17.44 13.67
N ILE A 439 -3.28 -17.95 12.56
CA ILE A 439 -2.68 -19.28 12.51
C ILE A 439 -1.16 -19.08 12.41
N THR A 440 -0.48 -19.28 13.53
CA THR A 440 0.98 -19.12 13.66
C THR A 440 1.73 -20.43 13.50
N ASP A 441 1.06 -21.56 13.81
CA ASP A 441 1.69 -22.87 13.76
C ASP A 441 1.69 -23.42 12.34
N MET A 442 2.79 -24.05 11.95
CA MET A 442 2.87 -24.82 10.71
C MET A 442 2.52 -26.30 10.97
N PRO A 443 1.78 -26.96 10.06
CA PRO A 443 1.53 -28.40 10.16
C PRO A 443 2.82 -29.22 10.24
N LYS A 444 2.78 -30.33 11.01
CA LYS A 444 3.92 -31.27 11.12
C LYS A 444 4.29 -31.82 9.75
N GLY A 445 5.59 -31.89 9.46
CA GLY A 445 6.12 -32.44 8.20
C GLY A 445 6.49 -31.45 7.12
N ARG A 446 6.14 -30.17 7.26
CA ARG A 446 6.58 -29.14 6.33
C ARG A 446 8.06 -28.79 6.56
N GLN A 447 8.86 -28.86 5.50
CA GLN A 447 10.29 -28.54 5.57
C GLN A 447 10.50 -27.02 5.37
N LYS A 448 11.51 -26.47 6.07
CA LYS A 448 11.94 -25.09 5.84
C LYS A 448 12.56 -24.94 4.45
N VAL A 449 12.26 -23.86 3.77
CA VAL A 449 12.79 -23.53 2.46
C VAL A 449 14.10 -22.78 2.62
N ASP A 450 15.24 -23.38 2.24
CA ASP A 450 16.53 -22.69 2.33
C ASP A 450 16.57 -21.50 1.36
N THR A 451 16.81 -20.30 1.87
CA THR A 451 16.80 -19.07 1.07
C THR A 451 18.23 -18.56 0.85
N PHE A 452 18.58 -18.31 -0.41
CA PHE A 452 19.90 -17.80 -0.82
C PHE A 452 19.75 -16.47 -1.55
N LEU A 453 20.71 -15.57 -1.32
CA LEU A 453 20.85 -14.33 -2.06
C LEU A 453 22.11 -14.45 -2.90
N VAL A 454 21.99 -14.27 -4.22
CA VAL A 454 23.06 -14.39 -5.20
C VAL A 454 23.01 -13.24 -6.21
N ASN A 455 24.13 -12.99 -6.88
CA ASN A 455 24.22 -12.05 -7.99
C ASN A 455 24.27 -12.80 -9.33
N GLU A 456 24.24 -12.08 -10.43
CA GLU A 456 24.26 -12.64 -11.81
C GLU A 456 25.53 -13.47 -12.09
N GLY A 457 26.64 -13.19 -11.42
CA GLY A 457 27.87 -13.98 -11.55
C GLY A 457 27.73 -15.47 -11.20
N TYR A 458 26.63 -15.84 -10.48
CA TYR A 458 26.32 -17.23 -10.16
C TYR A 458 25.45 -17.94 -11.20
N ARG A 459 25.15 -17.32 -12.35
CA ARG A 459 24.21 -17.84 -13.36
C ARG A 459 24.51 -19.26 -13.83
N VAL A 460 25.76 -19.55 -14.14
CA VAL A 460 26.17 -20.90 -14.60
C VAL A 460 25.87 -21.95 -13.50
N ARG A 461 26.24 -21.67 -12.25
CA ARG A 461 25.99 -22.57 -11.12
C ARG A 461 24.49 -22.74 -10.86
N LEU A 462 23.71 -21.68 -11.10
CA LEU A 462 22.25 -21.71 -10.94
C LEU A 462 21.61 -22.61 -11.99
N ASN A 463 22.07 -22.57 -13.24
CA ASN A 463 21.60 -23.46 -14.31
C ASN A 463 21.95 -24.94 -14.00
N ASP A 464 23.16 -25.21 -13.51
CA ASP A 464 23.53 -26.53 -13.04
C ASP A 464 22.64 -27.00 -11.87
N PHE A 465 22.28 -26.10 -10.98
CA PHE A 465 21.40 -26.39 -9.87
C PHE A 465 19.97 -26.68 -10.31
N ILE A 466 19.45 -25.99 -11.33
CA ILE A 466 18.16 -26.30 -11.98
C ILE A 466 18.21 -27.75 -12.53
N ASN A 467 19.22 -28.09 -13.32
CA ASN A 467 19.39 -29.44 -13.88
C ASN A 467 19.40 -30.51 -12.76
N LYS A 468 20.12 -30.25 -11.68
CA LYS A 468 20.20 -31.16 -10.52
C LYS A 468 18.83 -31.34 -9.87
N GLN A 469 18.07 -30.27 -9.63
CA GLN A 469 16.76 -30.37 -8.98
C GLN A 469 15.75 -31.11 -9.88
N VAL A 470 15.77 -30.86 -11.18
CA VAL A 470 14.91 -31.56 -12.14
C VAL A 470 15.30 -33.04 -12.27
N SER A 471 16.58 -33.37 -12.31
CA SER A 471 17.04 -34.78 -12.35
C SER A 471 16.63 -35.58 -11.11
N LEU A 472 16.44 -34.91 -9.98
CA LEU A 472 15.87 -35.48 -8.76
C LEU A 472 14.33 -35.56 -8.80
N GLY A 473 13.69 -35.21 -9.90
CA GLY A 473 12.24 -35.20 -10.11
C GLY A 473 11.54 -33.97 -9.46
N GLY A 474 12.27 -32.90 -9.19
CA GLY A 474 11.72 -31.63 -8.75
C GLY A 474 11.31 -30.75 -9.92
N GLN A 475 10.41 -29.78 -9.68
CA GLN A 475 10.04 -28.74 -10.64
C GLN A 475 10.53 -27.38 -10.17
N VAL A 476 10.70 -26.44 -11.09
CA VAL A 476 11.33 -25.14 -10.86
C VAL A 476 10.43 -24.01 -11.29
N TYR A 477 10.23 -23.05 -10.41
CA TYR A 477 9.67 -21.74 -10.73
C TYR A 477 10.79 -20.73 -10.95
N VAL A 478 10.66 -19.92 -12.01
CA VAL A 478 11.51 -18.76 -12.26
C VAL A 478 10.59 -17.55 -12.40
N VAL A 479 10.70 -16.58 -11.51
CA VAL A 479 9.82 -15.41 -11.47
C VAL A 479 10.60 -14.16 -11.86
N CYS A 480 10.11 -13.46 -12.90
CA CYS A 480 10.63 -12.19 -13.36
C CYS A 480 9.68 -11.04 -12.96
N PRO A 481 10.19 -9.82 -12.72
CA PRO A 481 9.33 -8.67 -12.48
C PRO A 481 8.46 -8.37 -13.71
N SER A 482 7.23 -7.91 -13.48
CA SER A 482 6.33 -7.47 -14.57
C SER A 482 6.85 -6.17 -15.16
N ILE A 483 7.00 -6.13 -16.49
CA ILE A 483 7.28 -4.89 -17.21
C ILE A 483 5.93 -4.29 -17.61
N GLU A 484 5.28 -3.58 -16.73
CA GLU A 484 4.31 -2.57 -17.10
C GLU A 484 5.10 -1.29 -17.41
N SER A 485 5.47 -1.13 -18.69
CA SER A 485 5.77 0.18 -19.22
C SER A 485 4.46 0.95 -19.27
N LYS A 486 4.11 1.66 -18.21
CA LYS A 486 3.34 2.89 -18.38
C LYS A 486 4.28 3.88 -19.06
N GLU A 487 4.22 3.94 -20.39
CA GLU A 487 4.50 5.14 -21.14
C GLU A 487 3.41 6.16 -20.78
N GLU A 488 3.50 6.73 -19.62
CA GLU A 488 3.04 8.06 -19.32
C GLU A 488 4.29 8.85 -18.99
N GLU A 489 4.70 9.64 -19.98
CA GLU A 489 5.56 10.80 -19.82
C GLU A 489 4.83 11.76 -18.84
N THR A 490 4.93 11.49 -17.58
CA THR A 490 4.81 12.50 -16.55
C THR A 490 6.19 12.61 -15.91
N ASP A 491 6.86 13.73 -16.19
CA ASP A 491 7.98 14.22 -15.39
C ASP A 491 7.52 14.46 -13.94
N GLU A 492 7.17 13.42 -13.21
CA GLU A 492 6.97 13.45 -11.77
C GLU A 492 8.25 13.01 -11.09
N TYR A 493 9.05 13.99 -10.73
CA TYR A 493 10.11 13.84 -9.74
C TYR A 493 9.48 13.49 -8.39
N VAL A 494 9.45 12.21 -8.05
CA VAL A 494 9.20 11.76 -6.69
C VAL A 494 10.48 12.04 -5.91
N PHE A 495 10.48 13.12 -5.15
CA PHE A 495 11.53 13.40 -4.18
C PHE A 495 11.25 12.61 -2.91
N ASP A 496 12.14 11.68 -2.58
CA ASP A 496 12.25 11.15 -1.22
C ASP A 496 12.55 12.28 -0.24
N PHE A 497 11.89 12.27 0.90
CA PHE A 497 11.94 13.29 1.96
C PHE A 497 13.35 13.49 2.58
N ILE A 498 14.35 12.70 2.19
CA ILE A 498 15.74 12.72 2.68
C ILE A 498 16.72 13.23 1.60
N GLY A 499 16.27 13.92 0.56
CA GLY A 499 17.19 14.61 -0.36
C GLY A 499 18.14 13.70 -1.18
N GLU A 500 18.00 12.40 -1.11
CA GLU A 500 18.73 11.47 -1.97
C GLU A 500 17.98 11.32 -3.30
N LYS A 501 18.65 11.66 -4.39
CA LYS A 501 18.19 11.37 -5.74
C LYS A 501 17.84 9.89 -5.82
N ALA A 502 16.56 9.58 -6.05
CA ALA A 502 16.25 8.33 -6.72
C ALA A 502 17.08 8.35 -8.01
N TYR A 503 18.10 7.52 -8.08
CA TYR A 503 18.85 7.30 -9.30
C TYR A 503 17.82 7.02 -10.39
N LYS A 504 17.78 7.86 -11.44
CA LYS A 504 17.39 7.38 -12.76
C LYS A 504 18.26 6.16 -12.98
N SER A 505 17.70 4.98 -12.74
CA SER A 505 18.38 3.74 -13.09
C SER A 505 18.59 3.82 -14.60
N SER A 506 19.81 4.18 -14.98
CA SER A 506 20.33 3.79 -16.28
C SER A 506 19.82 2.39 -16.53
N SER A 507 19.17 2.16 -17.67
CA SER A 507 18.67 0.92 -18.23
C SER A 507 19.38 -0.33 -17.67
N LEU A 508 19.10 -0.70 -16.41
CA LEU A 508 19.43 -1.99 -15.89
C LEU A 508 18.54 -2.96 -16.64
N ASN A 509 19.13 -3.90 -17.36
CA ASN A 509 18.48 -4.95 -18.13
C ASN A 509 17.48 -5.70 -17.25
N LEU A 510 16.25 -5.24 -17.22
CA LEU A 510 15.15 -5.95 -16.59
C LEU A 510 14.89 -7.19 -17.43
N LYS A 511 15.12 -8.37 -16.86
CA LYS A 511 14.86 -9.62 -17.57
C LYS A 511 13.36 -9.75 -17.82
N ASN A 512 12.98 -9.65 -19.07
CA ASN A 512 11.64 -9.97 -19.54
C ASN A 512 11.43 -11.48 -19.42
N ALA A 513 10.30 -11.92 -18.87
CA ALA A 513 10.01 -13.34 -18.69
C ALA A 513 10.12 -14.17 -19.98
N VAL A 514 9.73 -13.59 -21.12
CA VAL A 514 9.81 -14.27 -22.43
C VAL A 514 11.26 -14.39 -22.91
N GLU A 515 12.04 -13.33 -22.84
CA GLU A 515 13.46 -13.34 -23.24
C GLU A 515 14.27 -14.28 -22.33
N HIS A 516 14.01 -14.20 -21.03
CA HIS A 516 14.70 -15.07 -20.06
C HIS A 516 14.36 -16.55 -20.25
N ALA A 517 13.12 -16.87 -20.60
CA ALA A 517 12.76 -18.24 -20.96
C ALA A 517 13.47 -18.75 -22.21
N GLU A 518 13.66 -17.91 -23.23
CA GLU A 518 14.42 -18.28 -24.42
C GLU A 518 15.92 -18.49 -24.09
N GLU A 519 16.49 -17.70 -23.18
CA GLU A 519 17.85 -17.91 -22.67
C GLU A 519 17.96 -19.25 -21.91
N LEU A 520 16.98 -19.54 -21.07
CA LEU A 520 16.96 -20.81 -20.32
C LEU A 520 16.76 -22.01 -21.23
N LYS A 521 15.91 -21.95 -22.26
CA LYS A 521 15.76 -23.01 -23.26
C LYS A 521 17.08 -23.31 -23.98
N LYS A 522 17.87 -22.28 -24.31
CA LYS A 522 19.20 -22.46 -24.91
C LYS A 522 20.20 -23.06 -23.93
N SER A 523 20.15 -22.65 -22.68
CA SER A 523 21.08 -23.11 -21.64
C SER A 523 20.74 -24.50 -21.08
N LEU A 524 19.46 -24.90 -21.17
CA LEU A 524 18.90 -26.12 -20.61
C LEU A 524 18.12 -26.92 -21.68
N PRO A 525 18.77 -27.35 -22.77
CA PRO A 525 18.09 -27.92 -23.95
C PRO A 525 17.32 -29.22 -23.68
N ASN A 526 17.62 -29.89 -22.58
CA ASN A 526 17.00 -31.17 -22.21
C ASN A 526 15.77 -31.00 -21.31
N LEU A 527 15.41 -29.76 -20.93
CA LEU A 527 14.29 -29.48 -20.04
C LEU A 527 13.15 -28.80 -20.79
N CYS A 528 11.91 -29.16 -20.44
CA CYS A 528 10.72 -28.48 -20.90
C CYS A 528 10.55 -27.18 -20.11
N VAL A 529 10.80 -26.03 -20.78
CA VAL A 529 10.65 -24.69 -20.22
C VAL A 529 9.47 -24.01 -20.87
N GLU A 530 8.50 -23.61 -20.09
CA GLU A 530 7.31 -22.86 -20.52
C GLU A 530 7.23 -21.47 -19.87
N VAL A 531 6.47 -20.56 -20.49
CA VAL A 531 6.30 -19.20 -20.04
C VAL A 531 4.84 -18.95 -19.65
N LEU A 532 4.63 -18.23 -18.53
CA LEU A 532 3.32 -17.81 -18.09
C LEU A 532 3.32 -16.31 -17.78
N HIS A 533 2.53 -15.51 -18.47
CA HIS A 533 2.48 -14.06 -18.24
C HIS A 533 1.05 -13.47 -18.32
N GLY A 534 0.86 -12.27 -17.77
CA GLY A 534 -0.44 -11.61 -17.60
C GLY A 534 -1.25 -11.44 -18.88
N LYS A 535 -0.58 -11.20 -20.03
CA LYS A 535 -1.22 -10.92 -21.32
C LYS A 535 -1.78 -12.18 -22.04
N MET A 536 -1.52 -13.39 -21.56
CA MET A 536 -2.06 -14.63 -22.10
C MET A 536 -3.55 -14.77 -21.81
N LYS A 537 -4.30 -15.47 -22.69
CA LYS A 537 -5.70 -15.80 -22.48
C LYS A 537 -5.86 -16.77 -21.30
N ALA A 538 -6.98 -16.72 -20.58
CA ALA A 538 -7.22 -17.56 -19.43
C ALA A 538 -7.06 -19.06 -19.73
N ALA A 539 -7.63 -19.53 -20.84
CA ALA A 539 -7.52 -20.94 -21.26
C ALA A 539 -6.05 -21.40 -21.52
N GLU A 540 -5.22 -20.54 -22.09
CA GLU A 540 -3.80 -20.84 -22.30
C GLU A 540 -3.04 -20.93 -20.98
N LYS A 541 -3.35 -20.04 -20.02
CA LYS A 541 -2.79 -20.07 -18.67
C LYS A 541 -3.13 -21.35 -17.93
N ASP A 542 -4.39 -21.77 -18.03
CA ASP A 542 -4.88 -22.96 -17.38
C ASP A 542 -4.25 -24.22 -17.99
N GLU A 543 -4.06 -24.26 -19.30
CA GLU A 543 -3.39 -25.38 -19.99
C GLU A 543 -1.91 -25.49 -19.58
N ILE A 544 -1.15 -24.39 -19.56
CA ILE A 544 0.24 -24.39 -19.13
C ILE A 544 0.36 -24.82 -17.66
N MET A 545 -0.51 -24.30 -16.79
CA MET A 545 -0.53 -24.69 -15.39
C MET A 545 -0.87 -26.16 -15.20
N SER A 546 -1.79 -26.71 -15.98
CA SER A 546 -2.12 -28.13 -15.94
C SER A 546 -0.92 -29.01 -16.32
N ARG A 547 -0.19 -28.66 -17.39
CA ARG A 547 1.06 -29.35 -17.77
C ARG A 547 2.15 -29.21 -16.71
N PHE A 548 2.23 -28.10 -16.04
CA PHE A 548 3.17 -27.93 -14.94
C PHE A 548 2.76 -28.75 -13.72
N ILE A 549 1.49 -28.82 -13.36
CA ILE A 549 0.98 -29.66 -12.27
C ILE A 549 1.19 -31.15 -12.55
N SER A 550 0.94 -31.61 -13.80
CA SER A 550 1.17 -33.00 -14.23
C SER A 550 2.65 -33.39 -14.26
N GLY A 551 3.58 -32.42 -14.25
CA GLY A 551 5.03 -32.67 -14.33
C GLY A 551 5.59 -32.75 -15.75
N GLU A 552 4.78 -32.52 -16.78
CA GLU A 552 5.21 -32.45 -18.19
C GLU A 552 6.16 -31.25 -18.38
N THR A 553 5.84 -30.11 -17.77
CA THR A 553 6.71 -28.93 -17.73
C THR A 553 7.59 -29.00 -16.48
N GLN A 554 8.91 -28.94 -16.64
CA GLN A 554 9.86 -28.98 -15.54
C GLN A 554 10.24 -27.60 -15.02
N VAL A 555 10.30 -26.59 -15.89
CA VAL A 555 10.66 -25.22 -15.54
C VAL A 555 9.57 -24.27 -16.03
N LEU A 556 8.96 -23.54 -15.10
CA LEU A 556 7.96 -22.52 -15.42
C LEU A 556 8.52 -21.13 -15.15
N VAL A 557 8.72 -20.38 -16.24
CA VAL A 557 9.14 -18.96 -16.18
C VAL A 557 7.89 -18.08 -16.16
N SER A 558 7.76 -17.21 -15.18
CA SER A 558 6.55 -16.42 -15.06
C SER A 558 6.80 -15.00 -14.56
N THR A 559 5.84 -14.11 -14.83
CA THR A 559 5.71 -12.85 -14.09
C THR A 559 4.99 -13.10 -12.75
N THR A 560 4.61 -12.04 -12.02
CA THR A 560 3.91 -12.11 -10.72
C THR A 560 2.59 -12.90 -10.72
N VAL A 561 2.13 -13.41 -11.86
CA VAL A 561 0.89 -14.20 -12.01
C VAL A 561 0.88 -15.51 -11.18
N ILE A 562 2.06 -16.03 -10.76
CA ILE A 562 2.19 -17.22 -9.90
C ILE A 562 1.74 -16.97 -8.43
N GLU A 563 1.41 -15.75 -8.05
CA GLU A 563 0.86 -15.44 -6.72
C GLU A 563 -0.48 -16.17 -6.45
N VAL A 564 -1.08 -16.79 -7.46
CA VAL A 564 -2.30 -17.61 -7.34
C VAL A 564 -2.01 -18.95 -6.64
N GLY A 565 -2.75 -19.26 -5.60
CA GLY A 565 -2.57 -20.33 -4.59
C GLY A 565 -2.47 -21.79 -5.04
N VAL A 566 -2.10 -22.07 -6.29
CA VAL A 566 -2.01 -23.42 -6.85
C VAL A 566 -1.00 -24.29 -6.09
N ASN A 567 -1.40 -25.50 -5.74
CA ASN A 567 -0.55 -26.47 -5.05
C ASN A 567 0.23 -27.34 -6.04
N VAL A 568 1.54 -27.21 -6.07
CA VAL A 568 2.44 -28.07 -6.86
C VAL A 568 3.42 -28.77 -5.91
N PRO A 569 3.13 -30.00 -5.49
CA PRO A 569 3.91 -30.70 -4.45
C PRO A 569 5.37 -30.96 -4.85
N ASN A 570 5.65 -31.09 -6.15
CA ASN A 570 6.99 -31.38 -6.69
C ASN A 570 7.82 -30.11 -6.93
N ALA A 571 7.28 -28.91 -6.71
CA ALA A 571 8.04 -27.68 -6.84
C ALA A 571 9.09 -27.56 -5.73
N ALA A 572 10.36 -27.77 -6.09
CA ALA A 572 11.49 -27.83 -5.16
C ALA A 572 12.39 -26.58 -5.21
N LEU A 573 12.32 -25.80 -6.28
CA LEU A 573 13.16 -24.61 -6.44
C LEU A 573 12.33 -23.40 -6.92
N MET A 574 12.48 -22.29 -6.21
CA MET A 574 11.99 -20.98 -6.61
C MET A 574 13.19 -20.08 -6.90
N ILE A 575 13.23 -19.48 -8.09
CA ILE A 575 14.21 -18.47 -8.45
C ILE A 575 13.45 -17.17 -8.69
N VAL A 576 13.90 -16.09 -8.05
CA VAL A 576 13.31 -14.74 -8.25
C VAL A 576 14.37 -13.84 -8.84
N GLU A 577 14.17 -13.45 -10.08
CA GLU A 577 15.04 -12.55 -10.82
C GLU A 577 14.76 -11.09 -10.43
N ASN A 578 15.83 -10.28 -10.34
CA ASN A 578 15.73 -8.89 -9.89
C ASN A 578 14.92 -8.77 -8.58
N ALA A 579 15.27 -9.58 -7.58
CA ALA A 579 14.51 -9.72 -6.33
C ALA A 579 14.35 -8.41 -5.56
N ASP A 580 15.22 -7.45 -5.79
CA ASP A 580 15.15 -6.09 -5.25
C ASP A 580 13.93 -5.28 -5.72
N ARG A 581 13.28 -5.70 -6.81
CA ARG A 581 12.06 -5.07 -7.33
C ARG A 581 10.78 -5.56 -6.67
N PHE A 582 10.85 -6.63 -5.91
CA PHE A 582 9.69 -7.21 -5.22
C PHE A 582 9.59 -6.72 -3.79
N GLY A 583 8.36 -6.57 -3.30
CA GLY A 583 8.10 -6.35 -1.89
C GLY A 583 8.42 -7.58 -1.05
N LEU A 584 8.77 -7.39 0.24
CA LEU A 584 9.05 -8.52 1.15
C LEU A 584 7.88 -9.47 1.27
N SER A 585 6.66 -8.95 1.35
CA SER A 585 5.43 -9.74 1.40
C SER A 585 5.24 -10.59 0.14
N GLN A 586 5.56 -10.04 -1.06
CA GLN A 586 5.52 -10.79 -2.32
C GLN A 586 6.59 -11.88 -2.36
N LEU A 587 7.83 -11.56 -1.98
CA LEU A 587 8.92 -12.54 -1.90
C LEU A 587 8.57 -13.67 -0.94
N HIS A 588 7.93 -13.36 0.18
CA HIS A 588 7.47 -14.35 1.14
C HIS A 588 6.39 -15.28 0.56
N GLN A 589 5.42 -14.73 -0.14
CA GLN A 589 4.39 -15.51 -0.85
C GLN A 589 4.98 -16.41 -1.92
N LEU A 590 5.93 -15.90 -2.73
CA LEU A 590 6.64 -16.70 -3.72
C LEU A 590 7.46 -17.82 -3.08
N ARG A 591 8.18 -17.54 -2.00
CA ARG A 591 8.89 -18.57 -1.23
C ARG A 591 7.93 -19.66 -0.72
N GLY A 592 6.74 -19.28 -0.30
CA GLY A 592 5.70 -20.21 0.17
C GLY A 592 5.10 -21.12 -0.92
N ARG A 593 5.41 -20.87 -2.22
CA ARG A 593 4.96 -21.75 -3.33
C ARG A 593 5.75 -23.02 -3.46
N VAL A 594 6.95 -23.08 -2.88
CA VAL A 594 7.78 -24.29 -2.80
C VAL A 594 7.78 -24.86 -1.37
N GLY A 595 8.26 -26.10 -1.18
CA GLY A 595 8.28 -26.72 0.14
C GLY A 595 6.94 -27.29 0.61
N ARG A 596 6.05 -27.62 -0.32
CA ARG A 596 4.73 -28.24 -0.01
C ARG A 596 4.76 -29.77 -0.03
N GLY A 597 5.83 -30.36 -0.57
CA GLY A 597 6.09 -31.82 -0.55
C GLY A 597 7.05 -32.26 0.53
N THR A 598 7.48 -33.52 0.46
CA THR A 598 8.47 -34.13 1.39
C THR A 598 9.91 -33.78 1.02
N ARG A 599 10.13 -33.13 -0.13
CA ARG A 599 11.48 -32.83 -0.66
C ARG A 599 12.02 -31.54 -0.05
N LYS A 600 13.35 -31.51 0.13
CA LYS A 600 14.05 -30.28 0.49
C LYS A 600 13.91 -29.26 -0.62
N SER A 601 13.52 -28.05 -0.24
CA SER A 601 13.18 -26.99 -1.20
C SER A 601 14.02 -25.74 -0.97
N TYR A 602 14.19 -24.97 -2.04
CA TYR A 602 15.11 -23.84 -2.09
C TYR A 602 14.44 -22.62 -2.71
N CYS A 603 14.81 -21.44 -2.21
CA CYS A 603 14.45 -20.15 -2.78
C CYS A 603 15.72 -19.35 -3.06
N VAL A 604 15.96 -18.97 -4.30
CA VAL A 604 17.13 -18.22 -4.74
C VAL A 604 16.67 -16.83 -5.20
N LEU A 605 17.15 -15.81 -4.51
CA LEU A 605 16.90 -14.39 -4.82
C LEU A 605 18.11 -13.88 -5.59
N VAL A 606 17.90 -13.44 -6.85
CA VAL A 606 18.95 -12.92 -7.72
C VAL A 606 18.84 -11.38 -7.73
N SER A 607 19.94 -10.70 -7.37
CA SER A 607 20.01 -9.23 -7.39
C SER A 607 21.44 -8.75 -7.51
N ASP A 608 21.66 -7.78 -8.40
CA ASP A 608 22.96 -7.12 -8.62
C ASP A 608 23.04 -5.73 -7.95
N ILE A 609 22.01 -5.32 -7.21
CA ILE A 609 21.98 -4.00 -6.57
C ILE A 609 22.86 -3.97 -5.32
N ASN A 610 23.74 -2.96 -5.27
CA ASN A 610 24.66 -2.72 -4.17
C ASN A 610 24.15 -1.70 -3.12
N SER A 611 22.87 -1.24 -3.20
CA SER A 611 22.38 -0.32 -2.19
C SER A 611 22.19 -1.02 -0.84
N GLU A 612 22.65 -0.41 0.25
CA GLU A 612 22.56 -0.97 1.61
C GLU A 612 21.12 -1.30 1.99
N LYS A 613 20.17 -0.42 1.68
CA LYS A 613 18.73 -0.63 1.95
C LYS A 613 18.16 -1.87 1.23
N ALA A 614 18.55 -2.10 -0.04
CA ALA A 614 18.09 -3.27 -0.77
C ALA A 614 18.70 -4.57 -0.22
N GLN A 615 19.99 -4.53 0.16
CA GLN A 615 20.66 -5.67 0.78
C GLN A 615 20.07 -5.99 2.16
N GLU A 616 19.80 -4.98 2.98
CA GLU A 616 19.15 -5.16 4.28
C GLU A 616 17.77 -5.82 4.10
N ARG A 617 16.94 -5.32 3.17
CA ARG A 617 15.63 -5.87 2.87
C ARG A 617 15.70 -7.33 2.43
N LEU A 618 16.59 -7.67 1.50
CA LEU A 618 16.75 -9.05 1.03
C LEU A 618 17.35 -9.97 2.10
N SER A 619 18.19 -9.43 3.00
CA SER A 619 18.74 -10.18 4.14
C SER A 619 17.67 -10.64 5.13
N ILE A 620 16.60 -9.86 5.29
CA ILE A 620 15.45 -10.27 6.12
C ILE A 620 14.84 -11.56 5.59
N MET A 621 14.64 -11.67 4.27
CA MET A 621 14.10 -12.87 3.64
C MET A 621 14.99 -14.10 3.86
N LYS A 622 16.31 -13.92 3.92
CA LYS A 622 17.27 -14.99 4.18
C LYS A 622 17.23 -15.48 5.63
N ASN A 623 17.06 -14.54 6.58
CA ASN A 623 17.24 -14.82 8.01
C ASN A 623 15.92 -15.17 8.72
N THR A 624 14.76 -14.76 8.17
CA THR A 624 13.45 -14.90 8.81
C THR A 624 12.52 -15.77 7.97
N TYR A 625 11.86 -16.72 8.65
CA TYR A 625 10.84 -17.60 8.06
C TYR A 625 9.42 -17.18 8.46
N ASP A 626 9.28 -16.47 9.57
CA ASP A 626 7.99 -16.01 10.09
C ASP A 626 7.45 -14.88 9.21
N GLY A 627 6.31 -15.14 8.58
CA GLY A 627 5.66 -14.18 7.70
C GLY A 627 5.18 -12.92 8.43
N TYR A 628 4.83 -13.02 9.72
CA TYR A 628 4.43 -11.85 10.51
C TYR A 628 5.63 -10.94 10.81
N GLU A 629 6.78 -11.53 11.15
CA GLU A 629 8.02 -10.78 11.35
C GLU A 629 8.47 -10.09 10.06
N ILE A 630 8.34 -10.80 8.92
CA ILE A 630 8.65 -10.24 7.60
C ILE A 630 7.73 -9.05 7.29
N ALA A 631 6.43 -9.21 7.53
CA ALA A 631 5.46 -8.14 7.26
C ALA A 631 5.65 -6.92 8.20
N GLU A 632 6.02 -7.16 9.46
CA GLU A 632 6.33 -6.09 10.40
C GLU A 632 7.60 -5.32 9.99
N LYS A 633 8.64 -6.05 9.56
CA LYS A 633 9.87 -5.44 9.03
C LYS A 633 9.64 -4.74 7.68
N ASP A 634 8.78 -5.27 6.81
CA ASP A 634 8.40 -4.61 5.55
C ASP A 634 7.69 -3.28 5.83
N LEU A 635 6.79 -3.27 6.83
CA LEU A 635 6.12 -2.05 7.28
C LEU A 635 7.10 -1.01 7.86
N LEU A 636 8.07 -1.46 8.66
CA LEU A 636 9.09 -0.58 9.24
C LEU A 636 10.02 0.01 8.17
N LEU A 637 10.37 -0.77 7.13
CA LEU A 637 11.28 -0.32 6.07
C LEU A 637 10.62 0.58 5.02
N ARG A 638 9.32 0.38 4.75
CA ARG A 638 8.56 1.20 3.79
C ARG A 638 7.89 2.39 4.42
N GLY A 639 7.68 2.34 5.74
CA GLY A 639 6.80 3.24 6.45
C GLY A 639 5.31 2.91 6.23
N PRO A 640 4.44 3.29 7.17
CA PRO A 640 2.99 3.10 7.03
C PRO A 640 2.42 3.88 5.83
N GLY A 641 3.07 4.94 5.41
CA GLY A 641 2.63 5.80 4.33
C GLY A 641 2.62 5.16 2.95
N ASP A 642 3.72 4.54 2.54
CA ASP A 642 3.81 3.81 1.27
C ASP A 642 2.86 2.61 1.23
N PHE A 643 2.62 2.01 2.39
CA PHE A 643 1.68 0.92 2.52
C PHE A 643 0.23 1.38 2.29
N PHE A 644 -0.18 2.51 2.89
CA PHE A 644 -1.51 3.07 2.67
C PHE A 644 -1.69 3.65 1.28
N SER A 645 -0.66 4.23 0.67
CA SER A 645 -0.71 4.73 -0.70
C SER A 645 -0.87 3.57 -1.71
N SER A 646 -0.23 2.43 -1.48
CA SER A 646 -0.40 1.24 -2.32
C SER A 646 -1.81 0.63 -2.20
N ILE A 647 -2.40 0.66 -1.01
CA ILE A 647 -3.78 0.21 -0.79
C ILE A 647 -4.79 1.19 -1.37
N SER A 648 -4.56 2.50 -1.25
CA SER A 648 -5.47 3.53 -1.77
C SER A 648 -5.50 3.57 -3.30
N ASN A 649 -4.41 3.19 -3.97
CA ASN A 649 -4.35 3.20 -5.43
C ASN A 649 -5.15 2.05 -6.08
N ASP A 650 -5.21 0.86 -5.47
CA ASP A 650 -5.80 -0.31 -6.13
C ASP A 650 -7.24 -0.64 -5.70
N ASN A 651 -7.63 -0.38 -4.44
CA ASN A 651 -8.92 -0.86 -3.92
C ASN A 651 -9.81 0.20 -3.26
N PHE A 652 -9.25 1.33 -2.81
CA PHE A 652 -10.00 2.36 -2.08
C PHE A 652 -10.52 3.50 -2.96
N ARG A 653 -9.91 3.78 -4.12
CA ARG A 653 -10.41 4.79 -5.06
C ARG A 653 -11.78 4.43 -5.67
N GLN A 654 -12.15 3.14 -5.69
CA GLN A 654 -13.47 2.68 -6.18
C GLN A 654 -14.57 2.69 -5.11
N SER A 655 -14.24 3.00 -3.86
CA SER A 655 -15.17 2.93 -2.72
C SER A 655 -15.14 4.14 -1.78
N GLY A 656 -14.69 5.33 -2.24
CA GLY A 656 -14.65 6.54 -1.39
C GLY A 656 -13.61 6.45 -0.28
N GLY A 657 -12.40 5.96 -0.59
CA GLY A 657 -11.37 5.70 0.41
C GLY A 657 -10.72 6.96 0.97
N PHE A 658 -10.40 6.92 2.25
CA PHE A 658 -9.66 7.93 2.99
C PHE A 658 -8.31 8.22 2.31
N ASN A 659 -8.07 9.46 1.91
CA ASN A 659 -6.82 9.86 1.28
C ASN A 659 -5.84 10.36 2.34
N PHE A 660 -4.97 9.49 2.83
CA PHE A 660 -3.94 9.84 3.81
C PHE A 660 -2.87 10.72 3.14
N LYS A 661 -2.74 11.95 3.62
CA LYS A 661 -1.76 12.89 3.13
C LYS A 661 -0.51 12.93 4.04
N PHE A 662 -0.72 13.04 5.34
CA PHE A 662 0.35 13.16 6.34
C PHE A 662 0.78 11.81 6.90
N ALA A 663 -0.15 10.88 7.07
CA ALA A 663 0.18 9.52 7.49
C ALA A 663 1.08 8.81 6.47
N SER A 664 0.97 9.16 5.17
CA SER A 664 1.88 8.68 4.13
C SER A 664 3.28 9.30 4.19
N MET A 665 3.45 10.42 4.90
CA MET A 665 4.73 11.12 5.08
C MET A 665 5.39 10.80 6.42
N CYS A 666 4.73 10.02 7.28
CA CYS A 666 5.20 9.72 8.64
C CYS A 666 5.62 8.25 8.73
N ASP A 667 6.90 8.00 8.95
CA ASP A 667 7.47 6.65 9.09
C ASP A 667 7.32 6.07 10.52
N ASP A 668 6.53 6.72 11.39
CA ASP A 668 6.39 6.35 12.80
C ASP A 668 5.27 5.32 13.03
N SER A 669 5.64 4.04 13.05
CA SER A 669 4.72 2.93 13.33
C SER A 669 4.14 2.95 14.76
N GLU A 670 4.84 3.56 15.72
CA GLU A 670 4.35 3.70 17.11
C GLU A 670 3.26 4.76 17.19
N LEU A 671 3.40 5.85 16.45
CA LEU A 671 2.35 6.88 16.34
C LEU A 671 1.03 6.29 15.82
N PHE A 672 1.14 5.40 14.85
CA PHE A 672 0.01 4.66 14.28
C PHE A 672 -0.70 3.79 15.33
N LYS A 673 0.06 2.98 16.07
CA LYS A 673 -0.49 2.15 17.17
C LYS A 673 -1.18 3.01 18.21
N LYS A 674 -0.59 4.13 18.59
CA LYS A 674 -1.17 5.09 19.56
C LYS A 674 -2.49 5.66 19.05
N ALA A 675 -2.55 6.12 17.77
CA ALA A 675 -3.78 6.69 17.20
C ALA A 675 -4.94 5.68 17.21
N PHE A 676 -4.71 4.43 16.79
CA PHE A 676 -5.74 3.39 16.78
C PHE A 676 -6.15 2.93 18.18
N SER A 677 -5.21 2.80 19.12
CA SER A 677 -5.55 2.48 20.50
C SER A 677 -6.38 3.59 21.15
N THR A 678 -6.05 4.85 20.87
CA THR A 678 -6.81 6.01 21.32
C THR A 678 -8.21 6.04 20.72
N ALA A 679 -8.37 5.76 19.43
CA ALA A 679 -9.66 5.65 18.77
C ALA A 679 -10.56 4.60 19.43
N LYS A 680 -10.01 3.44 19.72
CA LYS A 680 -10.72 2.36 20.41
C LYS A 680 -11.17 2.77 21.83
N LEU A 681 -10.27 3.38 22.60
CA LEU A 681 -10.57 3.87 23.96
C LEU A 681 -11.68 4.93 23.96
N ILE A 682 -11.68 5.85 22.97
CA ILE A 682 -12.74 6.87 22.86
C ILE A 682 -14.09 6.19 22.63
N ILE A 683 -14.18 5.25 21.70
CA ILE A 683 -15.44 4.56 21.37
C ILE A 683 -15.90 3.64 22.50
N GLU A 684 -14.99 2.98 23.21
CA GLU A 684 -15.34 2.18 24.41
C GLU A 684 -15.90 3.05 25.54
N LYS A 685 -15.35 4.26 25.71
CA LYS A 685 -15.73 5.18 26.80
C LYS A 685 -16.96 6.04 26.46
N ASP A 686 -17.11 6.44 25.21
CA ASP A 686 -18.17 7.32 24.74
C ASP A 686 -18.61 6.95 23.30
N PRO A 687 -19.37 5.85 23.14
CA PRO A 687 -19.74 5.33 21.80
C PRO A 687 -20.55 6.31 20.95
N ASP A 688 -21.36 7.15 21.58
CA ASP A 688 -22.26 8.09 20.93
C ASP A 688 -21.73 9.53 20.88
N PHE A 689 -20.51 9.78 21.40
CA PHE A 689 -19.91 11.11 21.54
C PHE A 689 -20.79 12.10 22.31
N ASN A 690 -21.33 11.65 23.42
CA ASN A 690 -22.19 12.47 24.29
C ASN A 690 -21.40 13.40 25.22
N LEU A 691 -20.12 13.13 25.46
CA LEU A 691 -19.25 13.97 26.27
C LEU A 691 -19.02 15.32 25.56
N PRO A 692 -19.13 16.45 26.28
CA PRO A 692 -18.94 17.78 25.68
C PRO A 692 -17.59 17.96 24.99
N GLU A 693 -16.54 17.34 25.52
CA GLU A 693 -15.17 17.36 25.02
C GLU A 693 -15.00 16.60 23.69
N HIS A 694 -15.89 15.64 23.38
CA HIS A 694 -15.87 14.87 22.13
C HIS A 694 -16.73 15.47 21.01
N LYS A 695 -17.52 16.52 21.30
CA LYS A 695 -18.48 17.07 20.33
C LYS A 695 -17.81 17.56 19.06
N MET A 696 -16.71 18.30 19.20
CA MET A 696 -15.99 18.84 18.04
C MET A 696 -15.32 17.73 17.22
N LEU A 697 -14.80 16.71 17.90
CA LEU A 697 -14.24 15.51 17.28
C LEU A 697 -15.32 14.76 16.45
N LYS A 698 -16.55 14.66 17.01
CA LYS A 698 -17.71 14.10 16.31
C LYS A 698 -18.02 14.86 15.02
N ASP A 699 -18.10 16.20 15.10
CA ASP A 699 -18.44 17.04 13.95
C ASP A 699 -17.39 16.90 12.83
N GLU A 700 -16.11 16.84 13.18
CA GLU A 700 -15.03 16.69 12.18
C GLU A 700 -15.09 15.30 11.50
N ILE A 701 -15.31 14.23 12.26
CA ILE A 701 -15.44 12.86 11.73
C ILE A 701 -16.66 12.76 10.81
N TYR A 702 -17.82 13.31 11.20
CA TYR A 702 -19.01 13.30 10.35
C TYR A 702 -18.84 14.11 9.07
N ASN A 703 -18.09 15.20 9.11
CA ASN A 703 -17.78 16.00 7.94
C ASN A 703 -16.89 15.25 6.96
N LEU A 704 -15.87 14.53 7.48
CA LEU A 704 -15.00 13.67 6.68
C LEU A 704 -15.79 12.52 6.01
N LEU A 705 -16.66 11.85 6.75
CA LEU A 705 -17.47 10.74 6.23
C LEU A 705 -18.54 11.21 5.21
N LYS A 706 -19.07 12.44 5.31
CA LYS A 706 -20.04 13.00 4.36
C LYS A 706 -19.40 13.46 3.05
N THR A 707 -18.19 14.00 3.09
CA THR A 707 -17.47 14.43 1.89
C THR A 707 -17.16 13.24 0.98
N ASP A 708 -16.89 12.07 1.54
CA ASP A 708 -16.67 10.85 0.78
C ASP A 708 -17.97 10.28 0.16
N ALA A 709 -19.12 10.48 0.79
CA ALA A 709 -20.41 10.01 0.27
C ALA A 709 -20.94 10.84 -0.91
N SER A 710 -20.57 12.13 -1.02
CA SER A 710 -21.01 13.01 -2.11
C SER A 710 -20.23 12.82 -3.42
N THR A 711 -19.12 12.08 -3.40
CA THR A 711 -18.34 11.69 -4.59
C THR A 711 -18.81 10.39 -5.24
N ILE A 712 -19.85 9.75 -4.68
CA ILE A 712 -20.42 8.46 -5.16
C ILE A 712 -21.78 8.65 -5.85
N SER A 713 -22.26 9.89 -6.03
CA SER A 713 -23.53 10.15 -6.76
C SER A 713 -23.27 10.49 -8.22
#